data_fa34e1fe3b49fe7b2c6bd75bfe16f0c0
#
_entry.id   fa34e1fe3b49fe7b2c6bd75bfe16f0c0
#
_cell.length_a   1.000
_cell.length_b   1.000
_cell.length_c   1.000
_cell.angle_alpha   90.00
_cell.angle_beta   90.00
_cell.angle_gamma   90.00
#
_symmetry.space_group_name_H-M   'P 1'
#
loop_
_entity.id
_entity.type
_entity.pdbx_description
1 polymer ?
#
loop_
_entity_poly.entity_id
_entity_poly.type
_entity_poly.pdbx_seq_one_letter_code
_entity_poly.pdbx_strand_id
1 'polypeptide(L)'
;MQRIDLSGAWRYETDEADVGREQKFYAHTLTGEGFHLPGSASENGIGVPFDASRYTFKEIIRAPRERYEYIGPLWLQREVDIPESFAGQEAFLSLERVNMESQLWLDGESIGRPIVELSAPHVYALPSLMPGRHVLTLRLDNRPLMTNGTWASGYSVDTQGYWIGVAGRMELVCAPAWRLDGAEIFPDETGVTAQLIMVSTLHMPPALAEGVVTLTATAPDGRTLPPQTTPVKLFTHRQRVACRYEIADPVYWDEFNPALYQLHVRAEFGEHVCEGDYTFGLRTVRRQGRTMLLNGRPLALRGTIDCAQFPLTGYPPTDLATWQERMQTLKSYGLNHVRFHSWCPPEAAFQAADEAGIYVQVEMPLWLNRDINMPEVGDDPIHRAYYTLEAQTIAKRYGNHPCFLLFSCANETQGDFELLDDIVRGLKAVDDRRLYTLTSNFDHPVQPSEDYFSAMTAGGLPVRIQELHAQVNQATNVDFHEAVERLPVPLITFEVGQYCCYPDVSIMARYTGAMEPSNFAWIDADMRRKGVRERLPEYLAASGDLAMRLYKEDVEAALRTPGLAGFQLLALSDYTGQSTATIGLLDVFLHSKGICQPEEFRCFCDAVVPLFKAKRIFTTDEVLEAELGLYDHGPASLARPRWEVRIERDGELFYETVTEHPHISVPLDRITSSCRLHVTVTVAGHSNHWDVYVFAPGASEDVTILRTPEELAAFRKGSGKAIALRTCFPDAVPGSYIPVFWSPVHFPSAKPCGAIIDAGHPALAGFPTGRYPDYQWQALFDASYNMLLPLGARPVIETVPNFTDNVPRSPLFELHDADAHILCCGFDLTSPHPAARQLKESITRYMK
;
A
#
# COMPACT_ATOMS: atom_id res chain seq x y z
N MET A 1 -2.16 -26.23 -27.35
CA MET A 1 -0.71 -25.89 -27.49
C MET A 1 0.09 -26.90 -26.68
N GLN A 2 1.19 -27.43 -27.22
CA GLN A 2 2.12 -28.25 -26.43
C GLN A 2 3.13 -27.33 -25.73
N ARG A 3 3.59 -27.76 -24.53
CA ARG A 3 4.52 -26.97 -23.71
C ARG A 3 5.65 -27.83 -23.18
N ILE A 4 6.85 -27.30 -23.14
CA ILE A 4 7.98 -27.87 -22.44
C ILE A 4 8.33 -26.91 -21.28
N ASP A 5 8.28 -27.42 -20.08
CA ASP A 5 8.72 -26.70 -18.88
C ASP A 5 10.26 -26.61 -18.87
N LEU A 6 10.77 -25.40 -18.68
CA LEU A 6 12.18 -25.10 -18.62
C LEU A 6 12.69 -24.88 -17.19
N SER A 7 11.87 -25.17 -16.18
CA SER A 7 12.26 -25.12 -14.78
C SER A 7 13.35 -26.13 -14.44
N GLY A 8 14.19 -25.84 -13.46
CA GLY A 8 15.25 -26.73 -12.96
C GLY A 8 16.64 -26.16 -13.14
N ALA A 9 17.64 -27.04 -13.22
CA ALA A 9 19.04 -26.63 -13.24
C ALA A 9 19.47 -26.14 -14.63
N TRP A 10 20.19 -25.02 -14.63
CA TRP A 10 20.84 -24.40 -15.78
C TRP A 10 22.33 -24.25 -15.51
N ARG A 11 23.13 -24.24 -16.57
CA ARG A 11 24.53 -23.76 -16.51
C ARG A 11 24.50 -22.23 -16.44
N TYR A 12 25.53 -21.62 -15.84
CA TYR A 12 25.61 -20.18 -15.74
C TYR A 12 27.05 -19.64 -15.86
N GLU A 13 27.16 -18.35 -16.14
CA GLU A 13 28.37 -17.58 -16.07
C GLU A 13 28.06 -16.13 -15.74
N THR A 14 28.77 -15.57 -14.75
CA THR A 14 28.68 -14.14 -14.41
C THR A 14 29.54 -13.33 -15.36
N ASP A 15 29.11 -12.11 -15.72
CA ASP A 15 29.78 -11.28 -16.71
C ASP A 15 29.86 -9.81 -16.23
N GLU A 16 30.52 -9.60 -15.10
CA GLU A 16 30.64 -8.27 -14.48
C GLU A 16 31.30 -7.23 -15.38
N ALA A 17 32.17 -7.68 -16.28
CA ALA A 17 32.86 -6.81 -17.25
C ALA A 17 32.06 -6.57 -18.54
N ASP A 18 30.90 -7.22 -18.70
CA ASP A 18 30.04 -7.18 -19.90
C ASP A 18 30.78 -7.51 -21.20
N VAL A 19 31.62 -8.56 -21.15
CA VAL A 19 32.44 -9.03 -22.28
C VAL A 19 31.86 -10.27 -22.97
N GLY A 20 30.83 -10.88 -22.40
CA GLY A 20 30.32 -12.17 -22.87
C GLY A 20 29.72 -12.14 -24.27
N ARG A 21 29.24 -10.99 -24.75
CA ARG A 21 28.84 -10.84 -26.17
C ARG A 21 30.05 -10.86 -27.12
N GLU A 22 31.17 -10.21 -26.76
CA GLU A 22 32.39 -10.18 -27.55
C GLU A 22 33.11 -11.54 -27.49
N GLN A 23 33.17 -12.15 -26.33
CA GLN A 23 33.79 -13.48 -26.10
C GLN A 23 32.88 -14.64 -26.51
N LYS A 24 31.65 -14.33 -26.98
CA LYS A 24 30.69 -15.29 -27.50
C LYS A 24 30.31 -16.40 -26.53
N PHE A 25 29.94 -16.04 -25.30
CA PHE A 25 29.48 -17.00 -24.30
C PHE A 25 28.32 -17.88 -24.79
N TYR A 26 27.55 -17.39 -25.74
CA TYR A 26 26.49 -18.13 -26.40
C TYR A 26 26.97 -19.23 -27.36
N ALA A 27 28.26 -19.29 -27.72
CA ALA A 27 28.81 -20.22 -28.69
C ALA A 27 29.60 -21.38 -28.05
N HIS A 28 29.75 -21.43 -26.73
CA HIS A 28 30.40 -22.51 -26.01
C HIS A 28 29.62 -22.91 -24.75
N THR A 29 29.94 -24.04 -24.17
CA THR A 29 29.31 -24.52 -22.95
C THR A 29 29.75 -23.67 -21.78
N LEU A 30 28.79 -23.09 -21.02
CA LEU A 30 29.09 -22.31 -19.83
C LEU A 30 29.65 -23.17 -18.70
N THR A 31 30.54 -22.59 -17.87
CA THR A 31 31.37 -23.34 -16.92
C THR A 31 30.66 -23.65 -15.61
N GLY A 32 29.83 -22.72 -15.09
CA GLY A 32 29.08 -22.89 -13.85
C GLY A 32 27.91 -23.88 -14.03
N GLU A 33 27.60 -24.62 -12.99
CA GLU A 33 26.53 -25.60 -12.97
C GLU A 33 25.58 -25.40 -11.79
N GLY A 34 24.31 -25.76 -11.96
CA GLY A 34 23.34 -25.86 -10.87
C GLY A 34 22.65 -24.53 -10.52
N PHE A 35 22.54 -23.57 -11.46
CA PHE A 35 21.65 -22.42 -11.26
C PHE A 35 20.21 -22.85 -11.43
N HIS A 36 19.43 -22.80 -10.37
CA HIS A 36 18.03 -23.22 -10.39
C HIS A 36 17.09 -22.08 -10.81
N LEU A 37 16.28 -22.34 -11.83
CA LEU A 37 15.19 -21.48 -12.31
C LEU A 37 13.83 -22.19 -12.19
N PRO A 38 12.73 -21.47 -11.94
CA PRO A 38 12.65 -20.06 -11.60
C PRO A 38 13.36 -19.75 -10.27
N GLY A 39 13.90 -18.54 -10.18
CA GLY A 39 14.64 -18.08 -9.03
C GLY A 39 15.61 -16.95 -9.36
N SER A 40 16.25 -16.38 -8.33
CA SER A 40 17.23 -15.30 -8.46
C SER A 40 18.68 -15.76 -8.21
N ALA A 41 19.64 -14.92 -8.58
CA ALA A 41 21.04 -15.13 -8.27
C ALA A 41 21.27 -15.26 -6.75
N SER A 42 20.62 -14.43 -5.94
CA SER A 42 20.71 -14.47 -4.49
C SER A 42 20.23 -15.81 -3.90
N GLU A 43 19.13 -16.38 -4.43
CA GLU A 43 18.63 -17.70 -4.00
C GLU A 43 19.60 -18.83 -4.38
N ASN A 44 20.34 -18.64 -5.47
CA ASN A 44 21.34 -19.59 -5.95
C ASN A 44 22.75 -19.39 -5.31
N GLY A 45 22.89 -18.43 -4.38
CA GLY A 45 24.17 -18.13 -3.74
C GLY A 45 25.19 -17.48 -4.67
N ILE A 46 24.75 -16.84 -5.74
CA ILE A 46 25.58 -16.20 -6.77
C ILE A 46 25.61 -14.69 -6.53
N GLY A 47 26.81 -14.15 -6.47
CA GLY A 47 27.08 -12.74 -6.20
C GLY A 47 28.02 -12.54 -5.02
N VAL A 48 28.10 -11.30 -4.55
CA VAL A 48 28.91 -10.92 -3.40
C VAL A 48 28.09 -11.15 -2.12
N PRO A 49 28.56 -12.00 -1.18
CA PRO A 49 27.84 -12.20 0.08
C PRO A 49 27.65 -10.88 0.85
N PHE A 50 26.50 -10.73 1.48
CA PHE A 50 26.23 -9.57 2.33
C PHE A 50 27.24 -9.49 3.48
N ASP A 51 27.82 -8.30 3.65
CA ASP A 51 28.72 -7.96 4.75
C ASP A 51 28.39 -6.54 5.22
N ALA A 52 27.81 -6.41 6.42
CA ALA A 52 27.40 -5.14 6.99
C ALA A 52 28.56 -4.11 7.10
N SER A 53 29.81 -4.56 7.20
CA SER A 53 30.98 -3.69 7.30
C SER A 53 31.26 -2.86 6.03
N ARG A 54 30.68 -3.26 4.90
CA ARG A 54 30.84 -2.59 3.60
C ARG A 54 29.91 -1.40 3.42
N TYR A 55 28.95 -1.20 4.33
CA TYR A 55 27.89 -0.20 4.19
C TYR A 55 27.95 0.85 5.28
N THR A 56 27.65 2.09 4.93
CA THR A 56 27.42 3.16 5.91
C THR A 56 26.06 2.97 6.59
N PHE A 57 25.84 3.67 7.71
CA PHE A 57 24.54 3.70 8.37
C PHE A 57 23.41 4.05 7.40
N LYS A 58 23.61 5.08 6.57
CA LYS A 58 22.58 5.54 5.61
C LYS A 58 22.24 4.49 4.56
N GLU A 59 23.19 3.68 4.18
CA GLU A 59 22.98 2.61 3.19
C GLU A 59 22.31 1.38 3.79
N ILE A 60 22.70 0.98 5.01
CA ILE A 60 22.16 -0.23 5.65
C ILE A 60 20.74 -0.05 6.16
N ILE A 61 20.39 1.18 6.58
CA ILE A 61 19.06 1.48 7.11
C ILE A 61 17.99 1.73 6.03
N ARG A 62 18.40 1.85 4.76
CA ARG A 62 17.48 2.19 3.66
C ARG A 62 16.48 1.09 3.35
N ALA A 63 16.95 -0.18 3.33
CA ALA A 63 16.13 -1.34 3.01
C ALA A 63 16.84 -2.63 3.44
N PRO A 64 16.14 -3.77 3.51
CA PRO A 64 16.77 -5.08 3.51
C PRO A 64 17.69 -5.25 2.30
N ARG A 65 18.71 -6.13 2.41
CA ARG A 65 19.67 -6.39 1.35
C ARG A 65 19.52 -7.82 0.84
N GLU A 66 19.91 -8.05 -0.40
CA GLU A 66 20.08 -9.42 -0.88
C GLU A 66 21.24 -10.12 -0.15
N ARG A 67 21.08 -11.40 0.18
CA ARG A 67 22.15 -12.21 0.81
C ARG A 67 23.36 -12.37 -0.08
N TYR A 68 23.13 -12.40 -1.39
CA TYR A 68 24.18 -12.38 -2.42
C TYR A 68 23.78 -11.33 -3.46
N GLU A 69 24.51 -10.23 -3.48
CA GLU A 69 24.24 -9.12 -4.38
C GLU A 69 25.02 -9.31 -5.69
N TYR A 70 24.30 -9.31 -6.81
CA TYR A 70 24.86 -9.34 -8.13
C TYR A 70 24.21 -8.31 -9.05
N ILE A 71 25.02 -7.40 -9.61
CA ILE A 71 24.57 -6.39 -10.58
C ILE A 71 25.42 -6.52 -11.83
N GLY A 72 24.77 -6.82 -12.96
CA GLY A 72 25.43 -7.00 -14.24
C GLY A 72 24.81 -8.11 -15.06
N PRO A 73 25.36 -8.40 -16.24
CA PRO A 73 24.87 -9.48 -17.06
C PRO A 73 25.15 -10.86 -16.45
N LEU A 74 24.11 -11.71 -16.48
CA LEU A 74 24.16 -13.13 -16.09
C LEU A 74 23.80 -13.97 -17.30
N TRP A 75 24.67 -14.90 -17.67
CA TRP A 75 24.45 -15.84 -18.74
C TRP A 75 23.98 -17.17 -18.18
N LEU A 76 22.93 -17.72 -18.81
CA LEU A 76 22.29 -18.98 -18.41
C LEU A 76 22.15 -19.86 -19.63
N GLN A 77 22.41 -21.14 -19.51
CA GLN A 77 22.40 -22.06 -20.65
C GLN A 77 21.79 -23.41 -20.29
N ARG A 78 20.96 -23.94 -21.18
CA ARG A 78 20.36 -25.27 -21.01
C ARG A 78 20.19 -25.99 -22.35
N GLU A 79 20.47 -27.29 -22.34
CA GLU A 79 20.07 -28.20 -23.42
C GLU A 79 18.58 -28.56 -23.29
N VAL A 80 17.87 -28.58 -24.39
CA VAL A 80 16.47 -28.97 -24.49
C VAL A 80 16.23 -29.95 -25.63
N ASP A 81 15.53 -31.06 -25.37
CA ASP A 81 15.16 -32.02 -26.38
C ASP A 81 13.79 -31.63 -26.99
N ILE A 82 13.79 -31.27 -28.27
CA ILE A 82 12.61 -30.85 -29.01
C ILE A 82 11.93 -32.12 -29.64
N PRO A 83 10.67 -32.40 -29.30
CA PRO A 83 9.97 -33.57 -29.82
C PRO A 83 9.54 -33.39 -31.27
N GLU A 84 9.30 -34.51 -31.98
CA GLU A 84 8.80 -34.55 -33.37
C GLU A 84 7.54 -33.71 -33.59
N SER A 85 6.71 -33.56 -32.59
CA SER A 85 5.47 -32.77 -32.67
C SER A 85 5.68 -31.26 -32.83
N PHE A 86 6.91 -30.75 -32.63
CA PHE A 86 7.26 -29.35 -32.88
C PHE A 86 7.67 -29.10 -34.34
N ALA A 87 7.97 -30.16 -35.12
CA ALA A 87 8.45 -29.99 -36.47
C ALA A 87 7.50 -29.19 -37.35
N GLY A 88 8.00 -28.11 -37.96
CA GLY A 88 7.21 -27.25 -38.84
C GLY A 88 6.15 -26.39 -38.18
N GLN A 89 6.12 -26.36 -36.83
CA GLN A 89 5.22 -25.49 -36.04
C GLN A 89 5.95 -24.21 -35.67
N GLU A 90 5.18 -23.15 -35.37
CA GLU A 90 5.72 -21.95 -34.70
C GLU A 90 6.00 -22.29 -33.22
N ALA A 91 7.08 -21.79 -32.69
CA ALA A 91 7.43 -21.96 -31.28
C ALA A 91 7.75 -20.63 -30.64
N PHE A 92 7.50 -20.54 -29.34
CA PHE A 92 7.76 -19.34 -28.53
C PHE A 92 8.43 -19.75 -27.23
N LEU A 93 9.48 -19.01 -26.84
CA LEU A 93 9.96 -19.04 -25.47
C LEU A 93 9.25 -17.94 -24.68
N SER A 94 8.67 -18.29 -23.54
CA SER A 94 8.03 -17.35 -22.61
C SER A 94 8.71 -17.42 -21.25
N LEU A 95 9.13 -16.25 -20.73
CA LEU A 95 9.68 -16.04 -19.39
C LEU A 95 8.71 -15.13 -18.64
N GLU A 96 8.08 -15.60 -17.58
CA GLU A 96 6.93 -14.91 -16.97
C GLU A 96 7.30 -13.54 -16.39
N ARG A 97 8.42 -13.45 -15.67
CA ARG A 97 8.92 -12.18 -15.13
C ARG A 97 10.44 -12.16 -15.13
N VAL A 98 10.99 -11.12 -15.71
CA VAL A 98 12.44 -10.84 -15.76
C VAL A 98 12.70 -9.43 -15.26
N ASN A 99 13.80 -9.21 -14.57
CA ASN A 99 14.31 -7.89 -14.21
C ASN A 99 15.75 -7.75 -14.73
N MET A 100 16.07 -6.87 -15.65
CA MET A 100 15.31 -5.87 -16.38
C MET A 100 15.27 -6.24 -17.86
N GLU A 101 16.39 -6.69 -18.44
CA GLU A 101 16.58 -7.11 -19.82
C GLU A 101 16.80 -8.62 -19.94
N SER A 102 16.24 -9.22 -20.97
CA SER A 102 16.70 -10.53 -21.44
C SER A 102 17.09 -10.50 -22.89
N GLN A 103 17.98 -11.39 -23.31
CA GLN A 103 18.33 -11.68 -24.71
C GLN A 103 18.51 -13.20 -24.86
N LEU A 104 18.02 -13.74 -25.99
CA LEU A 104 18.02 -15.18 -26.27
C LEU A 104 18.93 -15.52 -27.43
N TRP A 105 19.63 -16.66 -27.33
CA TRP A 105 20.27 -17.38 -28.42
C TRP A 105 19.78 -18.81 -28.46
N LEU A 106 19.63 -19.34 -29.67
CA LEU A 106 19.30 -20.72 -29.95
C LEU A 106 20.45 -21.31 -30.80
N ASP A 107 21.11 -22.36 -30.28
CA ASP A 107 22.27 -23.00 -30.95
C ASP A 107 23.38 -22.00 -31.35
N GLY A 108 23.57 -20.96 -30.56
CA GLY A 108 24.55 -19.91 -30.81
C GLY A 108 24.08 -18.75 -31.72
N GLU A 109 22.88 -18.82 -32.27
CA GLU A 109 22.32 -17.77 -33.11
C GLU A 109 21.35 -16.87 -32.32
N SER A 110 21.49 -15.54 -32.44
CA SER A 110 20.66 -14.57 -31.71
C SER A 110 19.19 -14.61 -32.18
N ILE A 111 18.28 -14.66 -31.24
CA ILE A 111 16.84 -14.68 -31.51
C ILE A 111 16.23 -13.34 -31.14
N GLY A 112 15.69 -12.65 -32.15
CA GLY A 112 15.02 -11.37 -31.95
C GLY A 112 15.92 -10.25 -31.45
N ARG A 113 15.32 -9.30 -30.75
CA ARG A 113 16.01 -8.18 -30.06
C ARG A 113 15.98 -8.43 -28.54
N PRO A 114 16.88 -7.80 -27.78
CA PRO A 114 16.71 -7.77 -26.34
C PRO A 114 15.32 -7.21 -25.97
N ILE A 115 14.71 -7.79 -24.96
CA ILE A 115 13.41 -7.37 -24.41
C ILE A 115 13.68 -6.70 -23.08
N VAL A 116 13.12 -5.48 -22.93
CA VAL A 116 13.15 -4.68 -21.70
C VAL A 116 11.70 -4.34 -21.35
N GLU A 117 11.04 -5.24 -20.65
CA GLU A 117 9.67 -5.09 -20.18
C GLU A 117 9.62 -5.52 -18.70
N LEU A 118 9.07 -4.65 -17.83
CA LEU A 118 9.03 -4.92 -16.40
C LEU A 118 7.72 -5.57 -15.95
N SER A 119 6.66 -5.38 -16.70
CA SER A 119 5.29 -5.69 -16.27
C SER A 119 4.70 -6.93 -16.94
N ALA A 120 5.31 -7.43 -17.99
CA ALA A 120 4.79 -8.55 -18.78
C ALA A 120 5.84 -9.64 -19.04
N PRO A 121 5.41 -10.86 -19.45
CA PRO A 121 6.35 -11.91 -19.84
C PRO A 121 7.20 -11.51 -21.05
N HIS A 122 8.49 -11.87 -21.01
CA HIS A 122 9.36 -11.78 -22.19
C HIS A 122 9.07 -12.96 -23.12
N VAL A 123 8.63 -12.65 -24.34
CA VAL A 123 8.23 -13.68 -25.33
C VAL A 123 9.05 -13.57 -26.59
N TYR A 124 9.81 -14.63 -26.90
CA TYR A 124 10.62 -14.75 -28.12
C TYR A 124 9.96 -15.68 -29.10
N ALA A 125 9.67 -15.18 -30.30
CA ALA A 125 9.28 -16.04 -31.43
C ALA A 125 10.53 -16.76 -31.95
N LEU A 126 10.50 -18.09 -31.96
CA LEU A 126 11.60 -18.93 -32.40
C LEU A 126 11.47 -19.25 -33.91
N PRO A 127 12.59 -19.49 -34.62
CA PRO A 127 12.53 -20.08 -35.93
C PRO A 127 11.91 -21.48 -35.85
N SER A 128 11.52 -22.03 -36.99
CA SER A 128 11.00 -23.43 -37.03
C SER A 128 12.01 -24.37 -36.39
N LEU A 129 11.63 -24.98 -35.25
CA LEU A 129 12.50 -25.91 -34.54
C LEU A 129 12.49 -27.29 -35.21
N MET A 130 13.68 -27.81 -35.43
CA MET A 130 13.83 -29.20 -35.84
C MET A 130 13.77 -30.10 -34.59
N PRO A 131 13.19 -31.33 -34.70
CA PRO A 131 13.26 -32.28 -33.58
C PRO A 131 14.70 -32.65 -33.26
N GLY A 132 14.98 -32.84 -31.96
CA GLY A 132 16.32 -33.18 -31.48
C GLY A 132 16.81 -32.26 -30.39
N ARG A 133 18.10 -32.35 -30.13
CA ARG A 133 18.72 -31.56 -29.06
C ARG A 133 19.13 -30.19 -29.54
N HIS A 134 18.71 -29.16 -28.78
CA HIS A 134 19.02 -27.73 -28.98
C HIS A 134 19.60 -27.12 -27.72
N VAL A 135 20.34 -26.03 -27.87
CA VAL A 135 20.91 -25.26 -26.75
C VAL A 135 20.29 -23.90 -26.69
N LEU A 136 19.58 -23.62 -25.59
CA LEU A 136 19.09 -22.29 -25.24
C LEU A 136 20.13 -21.57 -24.41
N THR A 137 20.49 -20.35 -24.79
CA THR A 137 21.33 -19.43 -24.00
C THR A 137 20.60 -18.13 -23.75
N LEU A 138 20.45 -17.76 -22.50
CA LEU A 138 19.84 -16.50 -22.06
C LEU A 138 20.92 -15.59 -21.48
N ARG A 139 20.92 -14.33 -21.84
CA ARG A 139 21.61 -13.28 -21.11
C ARG A 139 20.56 -12.43 -20.40
N LEU A 140 20.65 -12.34 -19.09
CA LEU A 140 19.84 -11.45 -18.26
C LEU A 140 20.70 -10.26 -17.82
N ASP A 141 20.09 -9.08 -17.62
CA ASP A 141 20.82 -7.89 -17.15
C ASP A 141 19.89 -7.06 -16.27
N ASN A 142 20.25 -6.90 -14.98
CA ASN A 142 19.46 -6.17 -13.99
C ASN A 142 19.90 -4.73 -13.77
N ARG A 143 20.87 -4.26 -14.55
CA ARG A 143 21.27 -2.85 -14.48
C ARG A 143 20.11 -1.95 -14.88
N PRO A 144 20.01 -0.71 -14.33
CA PRO A 144 18.94 0.23 -14.67
C PRO A 144 19.11 0.76 -16.10
N LEU A 145 18.70 -0.02 -17.09
CA LEU A 145 18.82 0.30 -18.53
C LEU A 145 17.78 1.34 -18.96
N MET A 146 16.68 1.48 -18.21
CA MET A 146 15.65 2.49 -18.43
C MET A 146 15.51 3.41 -17.23
N THR A 147 15.19 4.67 -17.47
CA THR A 147 14.97 5.67 -16.42
C THR A 147 13.56 5.54 -15.86
N ASN A 148 13.40 4.70 -14.87
CA ASN A 148 12.12 4.50 -14.17
C ASN A 148 12.02 5.32 -12.87
N GLY A 149 13.14 5.82 -12.38
CA GLY A 149 13.27 6.46 -11.07
C GLY A 149 13.76 5.49 -10.00
N THR A 150 14.61 5.99 -9.09
CA THR A 150 15.26 5.17 -8.06
C THR A 150 14.30 4.69 -6.97
N TRP A 151 13.10 5.26 -6.89
CA TRP A 151 12.06 4.87 -5.93
C TRP A 151 10.89 4.13 -6.56
N ALA A 152 10.93 3.84 -7.87
CA ALA A 152 9.96 2.93 -8.47
C ALA A 152 10.02 1.58 -7.75
N SER A 153 8.85 1.08 -7.32
CA SER A 153 8.78 -0.05 -6.40
C SER A 153 9.31 -1.35 -7.00
N GLY A 154 10.19 -2.04 -6.25
CA GLY A 154 10.73 -3.35 -6.66
C GLY A 154 11.85 -3.30 -7.71
N TYR A 155 12.37 -2.11 -8.08
CA TYR A 155 13.37 -1.95 -9.15
C TYR A 155 14.66 -1.26 -8.70
N SER A 156 14.88 -1.10 -7.41
CA SER A 156 16.08 -0.48 -6.87
C SER A 156 16.43 -0.96 -5.46
N VAL A 157 17.66 -0.66 -5.02
CA VAL A 157 18.11 -0.91 -3.63
C VAL A 157 17.33 -0.11 -2.58
N ASP A 158 16.68 0.97 -2.97
CA ASP A 158 15.85 1.77 -2.06
C ASP A 158 14.51 1.11 -1.76
N THR A 159 14.11 0.17 -2.60
CA THR A 159 12.86 -0.57 -2.41
C THR A 159 13.09 -2.01 -1.94
N GLN A 160 13.90 -2.82 -2.63
CA GLN A 160 14.32 -4.15 -2.16
C GLN A 160 15.64 -4.68 -2.73
N GLY A 161 16.18 -4.12 -3.80
CA GLY A 161 17.36 -4.58 -4.48
C GLY A 161 17.18 -4.71 -5.99
N TYR A 162 18.24 -5.13 -6.68
CA TYR A 162 18.24 -5.39 -8.11
C TYR A 162 18.31 -6.91 -8.37
N TRP A 163 17.28 -7.66 -7.98
CA TRP A 163 17.29 -9.09 -8.21
C TRP A 163 17.51 -9.44 -9.68
N ILE A 164 18.22 -10.54 -9.96
CA ILE A 164 18.45 -11.04 -11.31
C ILE A 164 18.11 -12.52 -11.40
N GLY A 165 17.34 -12.88 -12.41
CA GLY A 165 16.85 -14.23 -12.61
C GLY A 165 15.56 -14.21 -13.42
N VAL A 166 14.83 -15.31 -13.34
CA VAL A 166 13.47 -15.43 -13.89
C VAL A 166 12.54 -15.88 -12.78
N ALA A 167 11.51 -15.09 -12.51
CA ALA A 167 10.44 -15.48 -11.59
C ALA A 167 9.26 -16.08 -12.39
N GLY A 168 8.62 -17.08 -11.81
CA GLY A 168 7.45 -17.74 -12.39
C GLY A 168 7.76 -18.71 -13.53
N ARG A 169 6.80 -18.87 -14.44
CA ARG A 169 6.84 -19.89 -15.46
C ARG A 169 7.86 -19.58 -16.56
N MET A 170 8.55 -20.61 -16.97
CA MET A 170 9.50 -20.61 -18.08
C MET A 170 9.11 -21.73 -19.02
N GLU A 171 8.59 -21.40 -20.19
CA GLU A 171 8.00 -22.41 -21.08
C GLU A 171 8.44 -22.20 -22.52
N LEU A 172 8.73 -23.33 -23.18
CA LEU A 172 8.79 -23.39 -24.64
C LEU A 172 7.42 -23.86 -25.12
N VAL A 173 6.73 -23.03 -25.88
CA VAL A 173 5.36 -23.26 -26.32
C VAL A 173 5.35 -23.53 -27.83
N CYS A 174 4.83 -24.70 -28.24
CA CYS A 174 4.54 -25.02 -29.62
C CYS A 174 3.14 -24.54 -29.97
N ALA A 175 3.05 -23.66 -30.94
CA ALA A 175 1.82 -23.04 -31.37
C ALA A 175 1.33 -23.66 -32.70
N PRO A 176 0.10 -24.19 -32.74
CA PRO A 176 -0.43 -24.73 -34.00
C PRO A 176 -0.59 -23.63 -35.06
N ALA A 177 -0.54 -24.05 -36.27
CA ALA A 177 -0.65 -23.23 -37.43
C ALA A 177 -1.90 -22.35 -37.47
N TRP A 178 -3.02 -22.93 -37.09
CA TRP A 178 -4.27 -22.21 -36.86
C TRP A 178 -4.49 -22.11 -35.35
N ARG A 179 -4.66 -20.91 -34.84
CA ARG A 179 -4.84 -20.70 -33.41
C ARG A 179 -5.58 -19.41 -33.07
N LEU A 180 -6.17 -19.41 -31.88
CA LEU A 180 -6.48 -18.20 -31.13
C LEU A 180 -5.21 -17.77 -30.40
N ASP A 181 -4.69 -16.57 -30.72
CA ASP A 181 -3.49 -16.00 -30.13
C ASP A 181 -3.83 -15.07 -28.93
N GLY A 182 -5.11 -15.04 -28.56
CA GLY A 182 -5.68 -14.31 -27.46
C GLY A 182 -7.07 -13.78 -27.74
N ALA A 183 -7.71 -13.28 -26.68
CA ALA A 183 -8.97 -12.55 -26.76
C ALA A 183 -8.94 -11.34 -25.83
N GLU A 184 -9.45 -10.22 -26.28
CA GLU A 184 -9.72 -9.05 -25.45
C GLU A 184 -11.25 -9.00 -25.23
N ILE A 185 -11.68 -9.11 -23.96
CA ILE A 185 -13.10 -9.21 -23.59
C ILE A 185 -13.58 -7.83 -23.12
N PHE A 186 -14.57 -7.29 -23.81
CA PHE A 186 -15.19 -6.00 -23.50
C PHE A 186 -16.62 -6.23 -22.96
N PRO A 187 -16.82 -6.18 -21.65
CA PRO A 187 -18.12 -6.32 -21.03
C PRO A 187 -18.94 -5.02 -21.16
N ASP A 188 -20.26 -5.18 -21.24
CA ASP A 188 -21.24 -4.12 -21.07
C ASP A 188 -22.43 -4.59 -20.21
N GLU A 189 -23.56 -3.88 -20.28
CA GLU A 189 -24.73 -4.16 -19.45
C GLU A 189 -25.50 -5.42 -19.86
N THR A 190 -25.27 -5.97 -21.06
CA THR A 190 -26.05 -7.08 -21.62
C THR A 190 -25.19 -8.28 -22.03
N GLY A 191 -23.89 -8.21 -21.89
CA GLY A 191 -22.99 -9.29 -22.27
C GLY A 191 -21.57 -8.85 -22.54
N VAL A 192 -20.91 -9.48 -23.51
CA VAL A 192 -19.54 -9.17 -23.86
C VAL A 192 -19.31 -9.11 -25.37
N THR A 193 -18.40 -8.25 -25.79
CA THR A 193 -17.80 -8.32 -27.13
C THR A 193 -16.39 -8.91 -27.01
N ALA A 194 -16.19 -10.11 -27.53
CA ALA A 194 -14.89 -10.75 -27.59
C ALA A 194 -14.16 -10.33 -28.86
N GLN A 195 -13.04 -9.62 -28.75
CA GLN A 195 -12.13 -9.33 -29.86
C GLN A 195 -11.07 -10.43 -29.92
N LEU A 196 -11.27 -11.40 -30.78
CA LEU A 196 -10.44 -12.58 -30.94
C LEU A 196 -9.27 -12.28 -31.89
N ILE A 197 -8.06 -12.67 -31.50
CA ILE A 197 -6.87 -12.58 -32.36
C ILE A 197 -6.69 -13.95 -33.03
N MET A 198 -7.13 -14.04 -34.28
CA MET A 198 -6.98 -15.23 -35.10
C MET A 198 -5.63 -15.19 -35.82
N VAL A 199 -4.91 -16.32 -35.79
CA VAL A 199 -3.68 -16.53 -36.54
C VAL A 199 -3.80 -17.78 -37.41
N SER A 200 -3.45 -17.62 -38.66
CA SER A 200 -3.33 -18.76 -39.62
C SER A 200 -1.91 -18.75 -40.19
N THR A 201 -1.35 -19.92 -40.50
CA THR A 201 -0.01 -19.98 -41.01
C THR A 201 0.20 -19.46 -42.43
N LEU A 202 1.45 -19.18 -42.67
CA LEU A 202 2.15 -18.62 -43.80
C LEU A 202 2.05 -19.39 -45.15
N HIS A 203 1.48 -20.58 -45.21
CA HIS A 203 1.50 -21.40 -46.43
C HIS A 203 0.20 -21.36 -47.25
N MET A 204 -0.80 -20.65 -46.76
CA MET A 204 -1.99 -20.33 -47.56
C MET A 204 -1.90 -18.87 -48.02
N PRO A 205 -1.97 -18.57 -49.30
CA PRO A 205 -2.23 -17.18 -49.71
C PRO A 205 -3.53 -16.72 -49.07
N PRO A 206 -3.71 -15.47 -48.73
CA PRO A 206 -4.91 -14.94 -48.08
C PRO A 206 -6.10 -14.94 -49.07
N ALA A 207 -6.40 -16.04 -49.65
CA ALA A 207 -7.68 -16.29 -50.25
C ALA A 207 -8.64 -16.47 -49.07
N LEU A 208 -9.47 -15.47 -48.83
CA LEU A 208 -10.66 -15.49 -48.03
C LEU A 208 -10.94 -16.81 -47.32
N ALA A 209 -10.51 -16.96 -46.05
CA ALA A 209 -10.93 -18.08 -45.24
C ALA A 209 -12.26 -17.71 -44.57
N GLU A 210 -13.31 -18.41 -44.92
CA GLU A 210 -14.64 -18.31 -44.31
C GLU A 210 -14.78 -19.35 -43.20
N GLY A 211 -15.33 -18.92 -42.05
CA GLY A 211 -15.51 -19.79 -40.90
C GLY A 211 -16.61 -19.31 -39.96
N VAL A 212 -16.77 -20.04 -38.87
CA VAL A 212 -17.75 -19.74 -37.82
C VAL A 212 -17.05 -19.72 -36.47
N VAL A 213 -17.32 -18.69 -35.66
CA VAL A 213 -16.94 -18.64 -34.24
C VAL A 213 -18.17 -18.98 -33.41
N THR A 214 -18.04 -19.93 -32.53
CA THR A 214 -19.05 -20.30 -31.52
C THR A 214 -18.52 -19.86 -30.15
N LEU A 215 -19.31 -19.03 -29.46
CA LEU A 215 -19.07 -18.61 -28.08
C LEU A 215 -20.05 -19.34 -27.17
N THR A 216 -19.55 -19.90 -26.07
CA THR A 216 -20.37 -20.57 -25.04
C THR A 216 -19.87 -20.10 -23.68
N ALA A 217 -20.75 -19.56 -22.86
CA ALA A 217 -20.34 -19.14 -21.52
C ALA A 217 -20.85 -20.09 -20.44
N THR A 218 -20.05 -20.26 -19.38
CA THR A 218 -20.49 -20.84 -18.12
C THR A 218 -20.70 -19.71 -17.13
N ALA A 219 -21.90 -19.62 -16.56
CA ALA A 219 -22.28 -18.63 -15.58
C ALA A 219 -21.61 -18.90 -14.21
N PRO A 220 -21.55 -17.91 -13.28
CA PRO A 220 -20.94 -18.06 -11.95
C PRO A 220 -21.54 -19.19 -11.10
N ASP A 221 -22.80 -19.57 -11.35
CA ASP A 221 -23.47 -20.68 -10.67
C ASP A 221 -23.19 -22.08 -11.33
N GLY A 222 -22.31 -22.14 -12.32
CA GLY A 222 -21.93 -23.34 -13.05
C GLY A 222 -22.85 -23.74 -14.20
N ARG A 223 -23.93 -22.99 -14.48
CA ARG A 223 -24.80 -23.27 -15.63
C ARG A 223 -24.12 -22.91 -16.95
N THR A 224 -24.14 -23.82 -17.88
CA THR A 224 -23.78 -23.54 -19.29
C THR A 224 -24.89 -22.77 -19.98
N LEU A 225 -24.56 -21.60 -20.51
CA LEU A 225 -25.48 -20.74 -21.25
C LEU A 225 -25.54 -21.18 -22.75
N PRO A 226 -26.62 -20.88 -23.49
CA PRO A 226 -26.76 -21.28 -24.87
C PRO A 226 -25.61 -20.78 -25.76
N PRO A 227 -25.08 -21.61 -26.68
CA PRO A 227 -24.05 -21.18 -27.61
C PRO A 227 -24.59 -20.14 -28.60
N GLN A 228 -23.72 -19.16 -28.94
CA GLN A 228 -24.01 -18.15 -29.96
C GLN A 228 -22.93 -18.19 -31.03
N THR A 229 -23.32 -18.09 -32.29
CA THR A 229 -22.43 -18.23 -33.42
C THR A 229 -22.34 -16.94 -34.22
N THR A 230 -21.14 -16.65 -34.72
CA THR A 230 -20.82 -15.51 -35.59
C THR A 230 -20.08 -15.98 -36.83
N PRO A 231 -20.61 -15.78 -38.06
CA PRO A 231 -19.85 -16.02 -39.28
C PRO A 231 -18.69 -15.05 -39.38
N VAL A 232 -17.49 -15.53 -39.71
CA VAL A 232 -16.27 -14.72 -39.78
C VAL A 232 -15.53 -14.95 -41.10
N LYS A 233 -14.76 -13.93 -41.51
CA LYS A 233 -13.90 -13.99 -42.71
C LYS A 233 -12.52 -13.50 -42.36
N LEU A 234 -11.49 -14.24 -42.70
CA LEU A 234 -10.10 -13.89 -42.53
C LEU A 234 -9.50 -13.49 -43.89
N PHE A 235 -8.88 -12.30 -43.91
CA PHE A 235 -8.22 -11.74 -45.08
C PHE A 235 -6.70 -11.64 -44.91
N THR A 236 -6.21 -11.84 -43.67
CA THR A 236 -4.79 -11.75 -43.33
C THR A 236 -4.40 -12.89 -42.40
N HIS A 237 -3.10 -13.21 -42.34
CA HIS A 237 -2.55 -14.26 -41.46
C HIS A 237 -2.76 -13.99 -39.97
N ARG A 238 -2.85 -12.73 -39.55
CA ARG A 238 -3.18 -12.31 -38.21
C ARG A 238 -4.26 -11.23 -38.27
N GLN A 239 -5.42 -11.53 -37.71
CA GLN A 239 -6.61 -10.67 -37.81
C GLN A 239 -7.38 -10.66 -36.51
N ARG A 240 -7.88 -9.48 -36.13
CA ARG A 240 -8.87 -9.31 -35.06
C ARG A 240 -10.26 -9.54 -35.62
N VAL A 241 -11.06 -10.31 -34.88
CA VAL A 241 -12.46 -10.62 -35.20
C VAL A 241 -13.31 -10.32 -33.97
N ALA A 242 -14.32 -9.47 -34.11
CA ALA A 242 -15.22 -9.13 -33.03
C ALA A 242 -16.45 -10.09 -33.05
N CYS A 243 -16.71 -10.76 -31.95
CA CYS A 243 -17.84 -11.64 -31.73
C CYS A 243 -18.62 -11.20 -30.52
N ARG A 244 -19.93 -11.00 -30.67
CA ARG A 244 -20.84 -10.62 -29.56
C ARG A 244 -21.36 -11.89 -28.88
N TYR A 245 -21.49 -11.84 -27.54
CA TYR A 245 -22.17 -12.82 -26.72
C TYR A 245 -23.14 -12.13 -25.78
N GLU A 246 -24.44 -12.35 -25.96
CA GLU A 246 -25.52 -11.78 -25.14
C GLU A 246 -25.82 -12.68 -23.95
N ILE A 247 -26.07 -12.09 -22.78
CA ILE A 247 -26.41 -12.80 -21.53
C ILE A 247 -27.77 -12.28 -21.06
N ALA A 248 -28.79 -13.15 -21.06
CA ALA A 248 -30.18 -12.76 -20.79
C ALA A 248 -30.39 -12.25 -19.35
N ASP A 249 -29.78 -12.93 -18.36
CA ASP A 249 -29.88 -12.59 -16.95
C ASP A 249 -28.45 -12.36 -16.39
N PRO A 250 -27.88 -11.17 -16.64
CA PRO A 250 -26.50 -10.90 -16.26
C PRO A 250 -26.30 -10.81 -14.75
N VAL A 251 -25.27 -11.49 -14.24
CA VAL A 251 -24.79 -11.38 -12.88
C VAL A 251 -23.54 -10.51 -12.91
N TYR A 252 -23.62 -9.34 -12.28
CA TYR A 252 -22.51 -8.39 -12.32
C TYR A 252 -21.47 -8.68 -11.25
N TRP A 253 -20.21 -8.39 -11.61
CA TRP A 253 -19.05 -8.48 -10.74
C TRP A 253 -18.89 -7.17 -9.94
N ASP A 254 -18.75 -7.28 -8.62
CA ASP A 254 -18.35 -6.20 -7.71
C ASP A 254 -17.72 -6.75 -6.41
N GLU A 255 -17.40 -5.87 -5.45
CA GLU A 255 -16.79 -6.26 -4.15
C GLU A 255 -17.68 -7.18 -3.30
N PHE A 256 -18.99 -7.14 -3.48
CA PHE A 256 -19.97 -7.94 -2.74
C PHE A 256 -20.32 -9.25 -3.45
N ASN A 257 -20.17 -9.25 -4.77
CA ASN A 257 -20.49 -10.40 -5.63
C ASN A 257 -19.41 -10.54 -6.71
N PRO A 258 -18.26 -11.16 -6.41
CA PRO A 258 -17.16 -11.34 -7.36
C PRO A 258 -17.47 -12.44 -8.40
N ALA A 259 -18.55 -12.24 -9.15
CA ALA A 259 -19.11 -13.20 -10.10
C ALA A 259 -18.29 -13.30 -11.38
N LEU A 260 -17.65 -14.44 -11.62
CA LEU A 260 -16.80 -14.72 -12.78
C LEU A 260 -17.48 -15.71 -13.73
N TYR A 261 -17.48 -15.38 -15.02
CA TYR A 261 -17.90 -16.23 -16.11
C TYR A 261 -16.69 -16.89 -16.77
N GLN A 262 -16.90 -18.08 -17.38
CA GLN A 262 -15.94 -18.73 -18.27
C GLN A 262 -16.48 -18.68 -19.69
N LEU A 263 -15.74 -18.04 -20.61
CA LEU A 263 -16.08 -17.99 -22.02
C LEU A 263 -15.25 -19.01 -22.78
N HIS A 264 -15.91 -20.04 -23.30
CA HIS A 264 -15.31 -20.97 -24.26
C HIS A 264 -15.50 -20.43 -25.67
N VAL A 265 -14.40 -20.30 -26.41
CA VAL A 265 -14.36 -19.86 -27.80
C VAL A 265 -13.97 -21.05 -28.68
N ARG A 266 -14.78 -21.38 -29.65
CA ARG A 266 -14.48 -22.37 -30.68
C ARG A 266 -14.63 -21.70 -32.05
N ALA A 267 -13.54 -21.70 -32.84
CA ALA A 267 -13.50 -21.17 -34.19
C ALA A 267 -13.20 -22.28 -35.19
N GLU A 268 -14.03 -22.40 -36.24
CA GLU A 268 -13.97 -23.44 -37.25
C GLU A 268 -13.79 -22.85 -38.63
N PHE A 269 -12.71 -23.25 -39.32
CA PHE A 269 -12.36 -22.83 -40.69
C PHE A 269 -12.07 -24.07 -41.54
N GLY A 270 -13.08 -24.63 -42.21
CA GLY A 270 -12.96 -25.89 -42.89
C GLY A 270 -12.60 -27.05 -41.94
N GLU A 271 -11.45 -27.68 -42.13
CA GLU A 271 -10.94 -28.75 -41.26
C GLU A 271 -10.19 -28.23 -40.01
N HIS A 272 -9.95 -26.91 -39.94
CA HIS A 272 -9.18 -26.30 -38.85
C HIS A 272 -10.09 -25.86 -37.73
N VAL A 273 -9.78 -26.28 -36.50
CA VAL A 273 -10.48 -25.91 -35.29
C VAL A 273 -9.51 -25.23 -34.30
N CYS A 274 -9.89 -24.09 -33.80
CA CYS A 274 -9.16 -23.37 -32.76
C CYS A 274 -10.06 -23.21 -31.54
N GLU A 275 -9.54 -23.45 -30.34
CA GLU A 275 -10.29 -23.32 -29.10
C GLU A 275 -9.50 -22.54 -28.05
N GLY A 276 -10.21 -21.85 -27.16
CA GLY A 276 -9.62 -21.14 -26.04
C GLY A 276 -10.66 -20.80 -24.97
N ASP A 277 -10.21 -20.76 -23.73
CA ASP A 277 -11.03 -20.44 -22.56
C ASP A 277 -10.57 -19.15 -21.94
N TYR A 278 -11.51 -18.26 -21.58
CA TYR A 278 -11.25 -16.94 -21.05
C TYR A 278 -12.16 -16.66 -19.87
N THR A 279 -11.58 -16.19 -18.75
CA THR A 279 -12.35 -15.74 -17.60
C THR A 279 -12.70 -14.26 -17.75
N PHE A 280 -13.90 -13.87 -17.36
CA PHE A 280 -14.31 -12.47 -17.33
C PHE A 280 -15.36 -12.21 -16.25
N GLY A 281 -15.49 -10.96 -15.80
CA GLY A 281 -16.59 -10.49 -14.99
C GLY A 281 -17.41 -9.44 -15.75
N LEU A 282 -18.72 -9.51 -15.64
CA LEU A 282 -19.58 -8.46 -16.19
C LEU A 282 -19.54 -7.25 -15.29
N ARG A 283 -18.96 -6.16 -15.79
CA ARG A 283 -18.96 -4.89 -15.08
C ARG A 283 -18.81 -3.72 -16.05
N THR A 284 -19.34 -2.58 -15.67
CA THR A 284 -19.09 -1.31 -16.32
C THR A 284 -18.55 -0.32 -15.30
N VAL A 285 -17.44 0.36 -15.61
CA VAL A 285 -16.93 1.46 -14.80
C VAL A 285 -16.95 2.73 -15.63
N ARG A 286 -17.50 3.82 -15.06
CA ARG A 286 -17.65 5.10 -15.76
C ARG A 286 -17.48 6.26 -14.80
N ARG A 287 -17.09 7.40 -15.34
CA ARG A 287 -17.15 8.70 -14.65
C ARG A 287 -18.43 9.43 -15.02
N GLN A 288 -19.13 9.94 -14.03
CA GLN A 288 -20.23 10.90 -14.21
C GLN A 288 -19.97 12.14 -13.34
N GLY A 289 -19.45 13.19 -13.97
CA GLY A 289 -19.03 14.38 -13.23
C GLY A 289 -17.90 14.06 -12.25
N ARG A 290 -18.16 14.26 -10.95
CA ARG A 290 -17.25 13.97 -9.84
C ARG A 290 -17.47 12.59 -9.19
N THR A 291 -18.30 11.74 -9.78
CA THR A 291 -18.64 10.43 -9.23
C THR A 291 -18.09 9.32 -10.11
N MET A 292 -17.42 8.35 -9.50
CA MET A 292 -17.16 7.06 -10.13
C MET A 292 -18.41 6.18 -10.02
N LEU A 293 -18.75 5.51 -11.09
CA LEU A 293 -19.85 4.55 -11.12
C LEU A 293 -19.33 3.17 -11.48
N LEU A 294 -19.73 2.16 -10.72
CA LEU A 294 -19.57 0.75 -11.05
C LEU A 294 -20.95 0.12 -11.18
N ASN A 295 -21.25 -0.46 -12.34
CA ASN A 295 -22.56 -1.06 -12.64
C ASN A 295 -23.73 -0.07 -12.41
N GLY A 296 -23.49 1.22 -12.70
CA GLY A 296 -24.46 2.29 -12.51
C GLY A 296 -24.63 2.78 -11.06
N ARG A 297 -23.92 2.21 -10.09
CA ARG A 297 -23.95 2.61 -8.66
C ARG A 297 -22.71 3.45 -8.31
N PRO A 298 -22.83 4.45 -7.42
CA PRO A 298 -21.66 5.17 -6.90
C PRO A 298 -20.64 4.20 -6.28
N LEU A 299 -19.40 4.30 -6.73
CA LEU A 299 -18.27 3.55 -6.21
C LEU A 299 -17.47 4.45 -5.26
N ALA A 300 -17.17 3.93 -4.08
CA ALA A 300 -16.24 4.55 -3.16
C ALA A 300 -15.13 3.54 -2.75
N LEU A 301 -13.88 3.97 -2.87
CA LEU A 301 -12.70 3.14 -2.66
C LEU A 301 -12.22 3.25 -1.22
N ARG A 302 -12.04 2.12 -0.56
CA ARG A 302 -11.38 1.97 0.73
C ARG A 302 -10.10 1.22 0.48
N GLY A 303 -9.01 1.95 0.26
CA GLY A 303 -7.80 1.38 -0.30
C GLY A 303 -6.58 1.39 0.60
N THR A 304 -5.62 0.56 0.20
CA THR A 304 -4.22 0.62 0.65
C THR A 304 -3.30 0.55 -0.56
N ILE A 305 -2.02 0.82 -0.36
CA ILE A 305 -1.02 0.65 -1.41
C ILE A 305 -0.16 -0.60 -1.18
N ASP A 306 0.40 -1.13 -2.27
CA ASP A 306 1.40 -2.20 -2.27
C ASP A 306 2.66 -1.70 -3.00
N CYS A 307 3.77 -1.60 -2.27
CA CYS A 307 5.06 -1.10 -2.74
C CYS A 307 6.04 -2.24 -3.07
N ALA A 308 5.55 -3.36 -3.59
CA ALA A 308 6.36 -4.51 -4.03
C ALA A 308 7.30 -5.06 -2.94
N GLN A 309 6.81 -5.22 -1.70
CA GLN A 309 7.62 -5.74 -0.59
C GLN A 309 7.51 -7.27 -0.49
N PHE A 310 8.61 -7.96 -0.77
CA PHE A 310 8.69 -9.44 -0.77
C PHE A 310 9.91 -9.90 0.03
N PRO A 311 9.80 -9.99 1.36
CA PRO A 311 10.94 -10.16 2.27
C PRO A 311 11.64 -11.52 2.16
N LEU A 312 11.03 -12.52 1.51
CA LEU A 312 11.65 -13.84 1.30
C LEU A 312 12.49 -13.89 0.02
N THR A 313 12.00 -13.33 -1.06
CA THR A 313 12.57 -13.49 -2.41
C THR A 313 13.24 -12.22 -2.96
N GLY A 314 12.79 -11.03 -2.54
CA GLY A 314 13.16 -9.76 -3.14
C GLY A 314 12.42 -9.46 -4.46
N TYR A 315 11.55 -10.35 -4.92
CA TYR A 315 10.75 -10.21 -6.13
C TYR A 315 9.32 -10.75 -5.91
N PRO A 316 8.33 -10.34 -6.74
CA PRO A 316 6.94 -10.72 -6.54
C PRO A 316 6.71 -12.23 -6.74
N PRO A 317 5.97 -12.87 -5.83
CA PRO A 317 5.52 -14.25 -6.03
C PRO A 317 4.59 -14.35 -7.25
N THR A 318 4.63 -15.47 -7.96
CA THR A 318 3.80 -15.72 -9.13
C THR A 318 2.75 -16.81 -8.91
N ASP A 319 2.71 -17.37 -7.70
CA ASP A 319 1.71 -18.36 -7.32
C ASP A 319 0.42 -17.68 -6.84
N LEU A 320 -0.71 -18.28 -7.18
CA LEU A 320 -2.04 -17.75 -6.86
C LEU A 320 -2.33 -17.76 -5.36
N ALA A 321 -1.87 -18.77 -4.62
CA ALA A 321 -2.23 -18.93 -3.21
C ALA A 321 -1.70 -17.78 -2.34
N THR A 322 -0.47 -17.35 -2.58
CA THR A 322 0.12 -16.18 -1.88
C THR A 322 -0.71 -14.92 -2.14
N TRP A 323 -1.17 -14.69 -3.37
CA TRP A 323 -1.98 -13.51 -3.68
C TRP A 323 -3.40 -13.61 -3.15
N GLN A 324 -4.00 -14.80 -3.10
CA GLN A 324 -5.29 -15.02 -2.45
C GLN A 324 -5.24 -14.68 -0.96
N GLU A 325 -4.19 -15.11 -0.24
CA GLU A 325 -3.97 -14.75 1.16
C GLU A 325 -3.85 -13.23 1.34
N ARG A 326 -3.07 -12.54 0.48
CA ARG A 326 -2.94 -11.08 0.51
C ARG A 326 -4.28 -10.38 0.30
N MET A 327 -5.05 -10.75 -0.72
CA MET A 327 -6.36 -10.14 -1.00
C MET A 327 -7.38 -10.41 0.11
N GLN A 328 -7.39 -11.61 0.69
CA GLN A 328 -8.24 -11.93 1.84
C GLN A 328 -7.86 -11.11 3.09
N THR A 329 -6.58 -10.89 3.30
CA THR A 329 -6.10 -10.01 4.38
C THR A 329 -6.64 -8.61 4.21
N LEU A 330 -6.51 -7.98 3.03
CA LEU A 330 -7.07 -6.66 2.77
C LEU A 330 -8.59 -6.62 3.05
N LYS A 331 -9.31 -7.59 2.55
CA LYS A 331 -10.77 -7.69 2.71
C LYS A 331 -11.19 -7.87 4.16
N SER A 332 -10.40 -8.60 4.97
CA SER A 332 -10.66 -8.78 6.40
C SER A 332 -10.64 -7.46 7.18
N TYR A 333 -9.83 -6.49 6.75
CA TYR A 333 -9.78 -5.13 7.27
C TYR A 333 -10.80 -4.16 6.63
N GLY A 334 -11.80 -4.66 5.90
CA GLY A 334 -12.85 -3.83 5.27
C GLY A 334 -12.41 -3.05 4.04
N LEU A 335 -11.18 -3.28 3.55
CA LEU A 335 -10.69 -2.67 2.33
C LEU A 335 -11.27 -3.36 1.10
N ASN A 336 -11.51 -2.58 0.05
CA ASN A 336 -12.00 -3.05 -1.24
C ASN A 336 -11.08 -2.68 -2.41
N HIS A 337 -9.94 -2.04 -2.11
CA HIS A 337 -9.09 -1.48 -3.13
C HIS A 337 -7.60 -1.65 -2.79
N VAL A 338 -6.79 -1.95 -3.82
CA VAL A 338 -5.32 -1.91 -3.75
C VAL A 338 -4.76 -1.11 -4.91
N ARG A 339 -3.83 -0.20 -4.59
CA ARG A 339 -3.00 0.52 -5.56
C ARG A 339 -1.60 -0.10 -5.57
N PHE A 340 -1.17 -0.60 -6.71
CA PHE A 340 0.20 -1.06 -6.93
C PHE A 340 1.06 0.15 -7.29
N HIS A 341 1.81 0.61 -6.29
CA HIS A 341 2.54 1.86 -6.28
C HIS A 341 3.78 1.78 -7.18
N SER A 342 3.77 2.49 -8.31
CA SER A 342 4.84 2.54 -9.32
C SER A 342 5.33 1.15 -9.78
N TRP A 343 4.44 0.16 -9.87
CA TRP A 343 4.71 -1.14 -10.46
C TRP A 343 3.43 -1.87 -10.89
N CYS A 344 3.58 -2.89 -11.73
CA CYS A 344 2.50 -3.76 -12.15
C CYS A 344 2.73 -5.17 -11.60
N PRO A 345 1.76 -5.77 -10.89
CA PRO A 345 1.89 -7.10 -10.30
C PRO A 345 1.78 -8.22 -11.35
N PRO A 346 2.12 -9.48 -11.00
CA PRO A 346 1.94 -10.62 -11.88
C PRO A 346 0.46 -11.00 -12.06
N GLU A 347 0.17 -11.84 -13.07
CA GLU A 347 -1.16 -12.38 -13.41
C GLU A 347 -1.91 -12.91 -12.18
N ALA A 348 -1.21 -13.65 -11.31
CA ALA A 348 -1.77 -14.23 -10.09
C ALA A 348 -2.40 -13.21 -9.13
N ALA A 349 -1.86 -11.99 -9.08
CA ALA A 349 -2.42 -10.92 -8.27
C ALA A 349 -3.78 -10.45 -8.79
N PHE A 350 -3.90 -10.29 -10.10
CA PHE A 350 -5.18 -9.91 -10.73
C PHE A 350 -6.21 -11.03 -10.56
N GLN A 351 -5.81 -12.28 -10.78
CA GLN A 351 -6.71 -13.41 -10.58
C GLN A 351 -7.23 -13.49 -9.14
N ALA A 352 -6.36 -13.35 -8.15
CA ALA A 352 -6.75 -13.32 -6.74
C ALA A 352 -7.68 -12.14 -6.40
N ALA A 353 -7.44 -10.97 -6.99
CA ALA A 353 -8.28 -9.80 -6.83
C ALA A 353 -9.66 -9.97 -7.49
N ASP A 354 -9.72 -10.60 -8.67
CA ASP A 354 -10.97 -10.98 -9.34
C ASP A 354 -11.85 -11.88 -8.45
N GLU A 355 -11.22 -12.91 -7.86
CA GLU A 355 -11.89 -13.89 -6.99
C GLU A 355 -12.34 -13.28 -5.65
N ALA A 356 -11.56 -12.31 -5.12
CA ALA A 356 -11.87 -11.65 -3.86
C ALA A 356 -12.84 -10.46 -4.00
N GLY A 357 -13.02 -9.90 -5.19
CA GLY A 357 -13.77 -8.67 -5.39
C GLY A 357 -13.00 -7.43 -4.88
N ILE A 358 -11.69 -7.40 -5.10
CA ILE A 358 -10.82 -6.25 -4.77
C ILE A 358 -10.57 -5.42 -6.04
N TYR A 359 -10.80 -4.12 -5.97
CA TYR A 359 -10.55 -3.19 -7.07
C TYR A 359 -9.07 -2.86 -7.18
N VAL A 360 -8.51 -2.97 -8.36
CA VAL A 360 -7.08 -2.78 -8.61
C VAL A 360 -6.81 -1.48 -9.35
N GLN A 361 -5.88 -0.69 -8.83
CA GLN A 361 -5.18 0.36 -9.56
C GLN A 361 -3.76 -0.11 -9.86
N VAL A 362 -3.36 -0.03 -11.14
CA VAL A 362 -1.99 -0.29 -11.57
C VAL A 362 -1.33 1.03 -11.93
N GLU A 363 -0.08 1.18 -11.55
CA GLU A 363 0.79 2.23 -12.05
C GLU A 363 1.89 1.63 -12.93
N MET A 364 2.30 2.36 -13.97
CA MET A 364 3.53 1.99 -14.67
C MET A 364 4.70 2.04 -13.68
N PRO A 365 5.76 1.26 -13.91
CA PRO A 365 6.99 1.35 -13.12
C PRO A 365 7.72 2.66 -13.43
N LEU A 366 7.16 3.80 -12.98
CA LEU A 366 7.62 5.14 -13.27
C LEU A 366 7.41 6.09 -12.09
N TRP A 367 8.53 6.69 -11.63
CA TRP A 367 8.55 7.74 -10.62
C TRP A 367 9.72 8.69 -10.88
N LEU A 368 9.49 9.76 -11.62
CA LEU A 368 10.49 10.76 -12.00
C LEU A 368 10.12 12.13 -11.44
N ASN A 369 10.96 12.67 -10.58
CA ASN A 369 10.67 13.90 -9.87
C ASN A 369 11.98 14.64 -9.54
N ARG A 370 12.14 15.85 -10.06
CA ARG A 370 13.34 16.68 -9.87
C ARG A 370 13.52 17.17 -8.44
N ASP A 371 12.43 17.37 -7.71
CA ASP A 371 12.48 17.84 -6.31
C ASP A 371 13.15 16.82 -5.37
N ILE A 372 13.20 15.57 -5.79
CA ILE A 372 13.88 14.47 -5.09
C ILE A 372 15.12 13.97 -5.83
N ASN A 373 15.74 14.83 -6.64
CA ASN A 373 16.97 14.58 -7.41
C ASN A 373 16.86 13.45 -8.44
N MET A 374 15.71 13.25 -9.04
CA MET A 374 15.51 12.37 -10.19
C MET A 374 15.31 13.19 -11.46
N PRO A 375 15.53 12.62 -12.67
CA PRO A 375 15.11 13.25 -13.93
C PRO A 375 13.61 13.52 -13.96
N GLU A 376 13.17 14.38 -14.88
CA GLU A 376 11.76 14.57 -15.21
C GLU A 376 11.36 13.74 -16.43
N VAL A 377 10.07 13.46 -16.59
CA VAL A 377 9.55 12.83 -17.81
C VAL A 377 9.81 13.76 -19.00
N GLY A 378 10.38 13.19 -20.05
CA GLY A 378 10.72 13.96 -21.26
C GLY A 378 12.18 14.40 -21.36
N ASP A 379 12.96 14.34 -20.27
CA ASP A 379 14.40 14.65 -20.30
C ASP A 379 15.18 13.73 -21.25
N ASP A 380 14.72 12.50 -21.43
CA ASP A 380 15.29 11.53 -22.38
C ASP A 380 14.25 11.07 -23.41
N PRO A 381 14.38 11.54 -24.68
CA PRO A 381 13.45 11.18 -25.75
C PRO A 381 13.41 9.68 -26.10
N ILE A 382 14.49 8.93 -25.82
CA ILE A 382 14.54 7.48 -26.09
C ILE A 382 13.52 6.74 -25.25
N HIS A 383 13.30 7.16 -24.03
CA HIS A 383 12.38 6.53 -23.09
C HIS A 383 10.90 6.78 -23.41
N ARG A 384 10.56 7.77 -24.26
CA ARG A 384 9.16 8.03 -24.65
C ARG A 384 8.49 6.80 -25.28
N ALA A 385 9.19 6.11 -26.18
CA ALA A 385 8.69 4.89 -26.82
C ALA A 385 8.53 3.75 -25.81
N TYR A 386 9.47 3.63 -24.88
CA TYR A 386 9.40 2.65 -23.80
C TYR A 386 8.17 2.83 -22.90
N TYR A 387 7.92 4.05 -22.39
CA TYR A 387 6.76 4.31 -21.54
C TYR A 387 5.44 4.03 -22.24
N THR A 388 5.34 4.41 -23.53
CA THR A 388 4.14 4.12 -24.33
C THR A 388 3.94 2.62 -24.51
N LEU A 389 5.01 1.87 -24.79
CA LEU A 389 4.95 0.42 -24.94
C LEU A 389 4.56 -0.27 -23.65
N GLU A 390 5.18 0.10 -22.54
CA GLU A 390 4.90 -0.47 -21.21
C GLU A 390 3.43 -0.28 -20.80
N ALA A 391 2.90 0.95 -20.98
CA ALA A 391 1.49 1.24 -20.71
C ALA A 391 0.53 0.39 -21.56
N GLN A 392 0.82 0.27 -22.86
CA GLN A 392 0.02 -0.53 -23.79
C GLN A 392 0.10 -2.03 -23.44
N THR A 393 1.28 -2.50 -23.05
CA THR A 393 1.51 -3.88 -22.66
C THR A 393 0.71 -4.23 -21.41
N ILE A 394 0.75 -3.40 -20.37
CA ILE A 394 -0.05 -3.57 -19.15
C ILE A 394 -1.55 -3.62 -19.47
N ALA A 395 -2.05 -2.61 -20.19
CA ALA A 395 -3.47 -2.49 -20.51
C ALA A 395 -3.98 -3.69 -21.31
N LYS A 396 -3.19 -4.16 -22.28
CA LYS A 396 -3.52 -5.30 -23.12
C LYS A 396 -3.42 -6.64 -22.36
N ARG A 397 -2.34 -6.84 -21.60
CA ARG A 397 -2.05 -8.11 -20.94
C ARG A 397 -3.08 -8.42 -19.87
N TYR A 398 -3.39 -7.44 -19.04
CA TYR A 398 -4.25 -7.62 -17.87
C TYR A 398 -5.67 -7.05 -18.06
N GLY A 399 -6.00 -6.64 -19.28
CA GLY A 399 -7.25 -5.93 -19.58
C GLY A 399 -8.53 -6.74 -19.38
N ASN A 400 -8.48 -8.07 -19.38
CA ASN A 400 -9.64 -8.93 -19.18
C ASN A 400 -10.04 -9.09 -17.71
N HIS A 401 -9.16 -8.74 -16.77
CA HIS A 401 -9.47 -8.85 -15.35
C HIS A 401 -10.51 -7.81 -14.92
N PRO A 402 -11.67 -8.23 -14.39
CA PRO A 402 -12.70 -7.29 -13.95
C PRO A 402 -12.24 -6.42 -12.79
N CYS A 403 -11.29 -6.86 -11.97
CA CYS A 403 -10.72 -6.09 -10.86
C CYS A 403 -9.89 -4.88 -11.33
N PHE A 404 -9.33 -4.89 -12.55
CA PHE A 404 -8.49 -3.80 -13.07
C PHE A 404 -9.33 -2.59 -13.48
N LEU A 405 -9.68 -1.75 -12.50
CA LEU A 405 -10.57 -0.59 -12.68
C LEU A 405 -9.84 0.72 -12.97
N LEU A 406 -8.61 0.88 -12.45
CA LEU A 406 -7.90 2.15 -12.44
C LEU A 406 -6.48 2.00 -12.98
N PHE A 407 -6.04 2.94 -13.82
CA PHE A 407 -4.69 3.01 -14.34
C PHE A 407 -4.11 4.40 -14.13
N SER A 408 -2.87 4.48 -13.64
CA SER A 408 -2.07 5.71 -13.58
C SER A 408 -0.78 5.51 -14.36
N CYS A 409 -0.36 6.53 -15.14
CA CYS A 409 0.91 6.43 -15.85
C CYS A 409 2.11 6.45 -14.91
N ALA A 410 2.00 7.05 -13.72
CA ALA A 410 3.14 7.22 -12.83
C ALA A 410 2.72 7.51 -11.39
N ASN A 411 3.70 7.43 -10.47
CA ASN A 411 3.62 8.00 -9.14
C ASN A 411 4.44 9.29 -9.05
N GLU A 412 3.93 10.33 -8.39
CA GLU A 412 4.63 11.58 -8.04
C GLU A 412 5.57 12.13 -9.13
N THR A 413 5.11 12.05 -10.37
CA THR A 413 5.95 12.34 -11.52
C THR A 413 5.78 13.79 -11.99
N GLN A 414 6.87 14.41 -12.33
CA GLN A 414 6.96 15.76 -12.93
C GLN A 414 7.52 15.69 -14.36
N GLY A 415 7.36 16.77 -15.12
CA GLY A 415 7.94 16.93 -16.43
C GLY A 415 6.92 17.02 -17.55
N ASP A 416 7.09 16.24 -18.62
CA ASP A 416 6.27 16.31 -19.84
C ASP A 416 4.88 15.68 -19.64
N PHE A 417 3.95 16.45 -19.12
CA PHE A 417 2.55 16.01 -18.97
C PHE A 417 1.83 15.83 -20.31
N GLU A 418 2.31 16.45 -21.42
CA GLU A 418 1.73 16.20 -22.75
C GLU A 418 2.01 14.77 -23.19
N LEU A 419 3.20 14.25 -22.91
CA LEU A 419 3.53 12.84 -23.16
C LEU A 419 2.60 11.90 -22.39
N LEU A 420 2.39 12.14 -21.10
CA LEU A 420 1.51 11.30 -20.28
C LEU A 420 0.05 11.39 -20.77
N ASP A 421 -0.40 12.59 -21.16
CA ASP A 421 -1.72 12.80 -21.75
C ASP A 421 -1.87 12.07 -23.10
N ASP A 422 -0.83 12.08 -23.95
CA ASP A 422 -0.81 11.32 -25.21
C ASP A 422 -0.93 9.81 -24.96
N ILE A 423 -0.23 9.28 -23.95
CA ILE A 423 -0.33 7.88 -23.56
C ILE A 423 -1.77 7.55 -23.11
N VAL A 424 -2.33 8.34 -22.21
CA VAL A 424 -3.70 8.12 -21.70
C VAL A 424 -4.72 8.20 -22.83
N ARG A 425 -4.63 9.21 -23.70
CA ARG A 425 -5.52 9.32 -24.88
C ARG A 425 -5.39 8.11 -25.81
N GLY A 426 -4.17 7.65 -26.05
CA GLY A 426 -3.92 6.46 -26.86
C GLY A 426 -4.52 5.19 -26.26
N LEU A 427 -4.43 5.00 -24.94
CA LEU A 427 -5.04 3.87 -24.23
C LEU A 427 -6.56 3.94 -24.29
N LYS A 428 -7.16 5.07 -23.97
CA LYS A 428 -8.62 5.28 -23.99
C LYS A 428 -9.24 5.08 -25.37
N ALA A 429 -8.51 5.36 -26.43
CA ALA A 429 -8.99 5.16 -27.79
C ALA A 429 -9.20 3.68 -28.16
N VAL A 430 -8.55 2.76 -27.45
CA VAL A 430 -8.58 1.31 -27.74
C VAL A 430 -9.14 0.48 -26.59
N ASP A 431 -9.17 1.00 -25.37
CA ASP A 431 -9.61 0.29 -24.18
C ASP A 431 -10.30 1.23 -23.16
N ASP A 432 -11.61 1.17 -23.11
CA ASP A 432 -12.49 1.95 -22.23
C ASP A 432 -12.99 1.15 -21.00
N ARG A 433 -12.41 -0.02 -20.76
CA ARG A 433 -12.80 -0.91 -19.64
C ARG A 433 -12.37 -0.41 -18.27
N ARG A 434 -11.63 0.70 -18.18
CA ARG A 434 -11.12 1.28 -16.92
C ARG A 434 -11.04 2.80 -16.97
N LEU A 435 -10.76 3.40 -15.80
CA LEU A 435 -10.54 4.83 -15.67
C LEU A 435 -9.02 5.12 -15.64
N TYR A 436 -8.63 6.28 -16.15
CA TYR A 436 -7.24 6.66 -16.35
C TYR A 436 -6.90 8.01 -15.71
N THR A 437 -5.68 8.13 -15.19
CA THR A 437 -5.06 9.39 -14.76
C THR A 437 -3.59 9.48 -15.23
N LEU A 438 -3.02 10.67 -15.24
CA LEU A 438 -1.64 10.89 -15.68
C LEU A 438 -0.63 10.48 -14.61
N THR A 439 -0.88 10.88 -13.37
CA THR A 439 -0.03 10.57 -12.22
C THR A 439 -0.85 10.60 -10.94
N SER A 440 -0.41 9.85 -9.95
CA SER A 440 -0.94 9.98 -8.59
C SER A 440 -0.10 11.00 -7.83
N ASN A 441 -0.71 11.92 -7.02
CA ASN A 441 -0.05 12.74 -6.03
C ASN A 441 -0.30 14.25 -6.03
N PHE A 442 0.35 15.01 -6.94
CA PHE A 442 0.45 16.47 -6.79
C PHE A 442 -0.77 17.19 -7.39
N ASP A 443 -1.05 18.37 -6.82
CA ASP A 443 -2.04 19.29 -7.36
C ASP A 443 -1.52 19.89 -8.66
N HIS A 444 -1.92 19.31 -9.79
CA HIS A 444 -1.66 19.79 -11.14
C HIS A 444 -2.99 20.11 -11.85
N PRO A 445 -3.00 20.93 -12.88
CA PRO A 445 -4.20 21.18 -13.67
C PRO A 445 -4.73 19.89 -14.29
N VAL A 446 -5.95 19.49 -13.92
CA VAL A 446 -6.59 18.28 -14.44
C VAL A 446 -6.68 18.36 -15.97
N GLN A 447 -6.14 17.35 -16.65
CA GLN A 447 -6.18 17.26 -18.12
C GLN A 447 -7.52 16.67 -18.58
N PRO A 448 -8.00 17.02 -19.79
CA PRO A 448 -9.26 16.52 -20.33
C PRO A 448 -9.34 14.99 -20.46
N SER A 449 -8.20 14.31 -20.60
CA SER A 449 -8.12 12.85 -20.69
C SER A 449 -8.26 12.14 -19.36
N GLU A 450 -8.06 12.82 -18.24
CA GLU A 450 -8.14 12.23 -16.91
C GLU A 450 -9.57 11.92 -16.49
N ASP A 451 -9.80 10.71 -16.00
CA ASP A 451 -11.10 10.27 -15.50
C ASP A 451 -11.22 10.45 -13.98
N TYR A 452 -10.11 10.53 -13.27
CA TYR A 452 -10.07 10.73 -11.82
C TYR A 452 -8.77 11.43 -11.43
N PHE A 453 -8.73 11.91 -10.20
CA PHE A 453 -7.58 12.58 -9.61
C PHE A 453 -7.24 11.90 -8.27
N SER A 454 -5.98 11.59 -8.04
CA SER A 454 -5.50 11.04 -6.76
C SER A 454 -4.38 11.93 -6.24
N ALA A 455 -4.59 12.62 -5.11
CA ALA A 455 -3.66 13.65 -4.67
C ALA A 455 -3.65 13.88 -3.14
N MET A 456 -2.55 14.48 -2.65
CA MET A 456 -2.40 15.01 -1.29
C MET A 456 -3.04 16.38 -1.13
N THR A 457 -3.00 17.17 -2.20
CA THR A 457 -3.65 18.48 -2.30
C THR A 457 -4.49 18.54 -3.56
N ALA A 458 -5.62 19.21 -3.50
CA ALA A 458 -6.51 19.34 -4.62
C ALA A 458 -7.11 20.76 -4.66
N GLY A 459 -6.94 21.46 -5.79
CA GLY A 459 -7.35 22.87 -5.92
C GLY A 459 -6.70 23.78 -4.88
N GLY A 460 -5.45 23.49 -4.48
CA GLY A 460 -4.68 24.23 -3.47
C GLY A 460 -5.11 23.96 -2.02
N LEU A 461 -5.92 22.92 -1.76
CA LEU A 461 -6.34 22.52 -0.41
C LEU A 461 -5.80 21.14 -0.04
N PRO A 462 -5.33 20.94 1.21
CA PRO A 462 -4.92 19.63 1.68
C PRO A 462 -6.13 18.67 1.75
N VAL A 463 -5.89 17.40 1.40
CA VAL A 463 -6.90 16.32 1.47
C VAL A 463 -6.41 15.16 2.33
N ARG A 464 -5.52 15.43 3.27
CA ARG A 464 -5.02 14.49 4.29
C ARG A 464 -5.04 15.16 5.66
N ILE A 465 -5.37 14.38 6.69
CA ILE A 465 -5.39 14.85 8.09
C ILE A 465 -4.00 15.24 8.58
N GLN A 466 -2.95 14.51 8.19
CA GLN A 466 -1.60 14.79 8.68
C GLN A 466 -1.09 16.20 8.38
N GLU A 467 -1.67 16.91 7.43
CA GLU A 467 -1.38 18.33 7.14
C GLU A 467 -2.24 19.29 7.95
N LEU A 468 -3.27 18.78 8.61
CA LEU A 468 -4.29 19.55 9.34
C LEU A 468 -4.28 19.29 10.84
N HIS A 469 -3.29 18.59 11.39
CA HIS A 469 -3.27 18.12 12.77
C HIS A 469 -3.59 19.17 13.83
N ALA A 470 -3.13 20.40 13.66
CA ALA A 470 -3.42 21.48 14.60
C ALA A 470 -4.91 21.86 14.65
N GLN A 471 -5.68 21.54 13.61
CA GLN A 471 -7.10 21.86 13.48
C GLN A 471 -8.01 20.70 13.88
N VAL A 472 -7.58 19.45 13.60
CA VAL A 472 -8.38 18.23 13.73
C VAL A 472 -8.66 17.83 15.16
N ASN A 473 -7.79 18.16 16.07
CA ASN A 473 -7.62 17.48 17.34
C ASN A 473 -8.67 17.80 18.38
N GLN A 474 -9.40 18.86 18.17
CA GLN A 474 -10.45 19.31 19.10
C GLN A 474 -11.85 18.83 18.71
N ALA A 475 -12.01 18.22 17.55
CA ALA A 475 -13.30 17.77 17.06
C ALA A 475 -13.15 16.63 16.02
N THR A 476 -14.22 15.90 15.77
CA THR A 476 -14.35 14.88 14.71
C THR A 476 -15.09 15.41 13.48
N ASN A 477 -14.84 16.65 13.07
CA ASN A 477 -15.66 17.36 12.06
C ASN A 477 -14.90 17.72 10.78
N VAL A 478 -13.62 17.37 10.66
CA VAL A 478 -12.84 17.66 9.45
C VAL A 478 -13.32 16.79 8.31
N ASP A 479 -13.52 17.42 7.16
CA ASP A 479 -13.75 16.78 5.86
C ASP A 479 -13.03 17.56 4.75
N PHE A 480 -13.05 17.03 3.53
CA PHE A 480 -12.37 17.59 2.37
C PHE A 480 -13.34 18.08 1.29
N HIS A 481 -14.60 18.38 1.67
CA HIS A 481 -15.65 18.71 0.72
C HIS A 481 -15.30 19.90 -0.18
N GLU A 482 -14.68 20.95 0.36
CA GLU A 482 -14.24 22.12 -0.43
C GLU A 482 -13.23 21.75 -1.52
N ALA A 483 -12.29 20.84 -1.23
CA ALA A 483 -11.33 20.34 -2.22
C ALA A 483 -12.02 19.53 -3.32
N VAL A 484 -12.98 18.67 -2.95
CA VAL A 484 -13.79 17.90 -3.90
C VAL A 484 -14.54 18.83 -4.84
N GLU A 485 -15.11 19.94 -4.34
CA GLU A 485 -15.87 20.88 -5.16
C GLU A 485 -15.01 21.64 -6.17
N ARG A 486 -13.72 21.80 -5.91
CA ARG A 486 -12.79 22.50 -6.83
C ARG A 486 -12.39 21.68 -8.05
N LEU A 487 -12.57 20.37 -8.03
CA LEU A 487 -12.16 19.49 -9.12
C LEU A 487 -13.36 19.13 -10.03
N PRO A 488 -13.15 18.99 -11.35
CA PRO A 488 -14.18 18.55 -12.29
C PRO A 488 -14.30 17.02 -12.40
N VAL A 489 -13.44 16.27 -11.72
CA VAL A 489 -13.33 14.80 -11.76
C VAL A 489 -13.40 14.21 -10.36
N PRO A 490 -13.67 12.90 -10.20
CA PRO A 490 -13.60 12.22 -8.92
C PRO A 490 -12.24 12.38 -8.24
N LEU A 491 -12.23 12.65 -6.93
CA LEU A 491 -11.03 12.78 -6.11
C LEU A 491 -10.88 11.57 -5.22
N ILE A 492 -9.68 10.99 -5.20
CA ILE A 492 -9.22 10.00 -4.23
C ILE A 492 -8.16 10.67 -3.36
N THR A 493 -8.28 10.59 -2.02
CA THR A 493 -7.21 11.07 -1.17
C THR A 493 -6.06 10.08 -1.17
N PHE A 494 -4.86 10.61 -1.41
CA PHE A 494 -3.65 9.89 -1.73
C PHE A 494 -2.78 9.72 -0.48
N GLU A 495 -2.32 8.49 -0.23
CA GLU A 495 -1.29 8.15 0.77
C GLU A 495 -1.58 8.71 2.18
N VAL A 496 -2.77 8.41 2.68
CA VAL A 496 -3.17 8.84 4.02
C VAL A 496 -2.50 7.99 5.10
N GLY A 497 -2.26 8.57 6.27
CA GLY A 497 -1.62 7.91 7.40
C GLY A 497 -0.13 8.21 7.50
N GLN A 498 0.75 7.22 7.26
CA GLN A 498 2.21 7.35 7.35
C GLN A 498 2.72 7.65 8.79
N TYR A 499 2.03 7.11 9.80
CA TYR A 499 2.38 7.28 11.22
C TYR A 499 3.41 6.24 11.65
N CYS A 500 4.65 6.66 11.94
CA CYS A 500 5.72 5.74 12.31
C CYS A 500 5.43 5.04 13.63
N CYS A 501 5.30 3.71 13.59
CA CYS A 501 5.34 2.84 14.74
C CYS A 501 6.78 2.48 15.12
N TYR A 502 7.01 2.05 16.35
CA TYR A 502 8.30 1.51 16.74
C TYR A 502 8.54 0.17 16.03
N PRO A 503 9.76 -0.06 15.44
CA PRO A 503 10.00 -1.25 14.61
C PRO A 503 9.97 -2.56 15.42
N ASP A 504 9.25 -3.56 14.94
CA ASP A 504 9.33 -4.92 15.49
C ASP A 504 10.52 -5.68 14.90
N VAL A 505 11.65 -5.63 15.59
CA VAL A 505 12.86 -6.35 15.15
C VAL A 505 12.77 -7.87 15.31
N SER A 506 11.72 -8.41 15.94
CA SER A 506 11.55 -9.86 16.07
C SER A 506 11.26 -10.55 14.74
N ILE A 507 10.75 -9.79 13.74
CA ILE A 507 10.47 -10.29 12.39
C ILE A 507 11.71 -10.79 11.65
N MET A 508 12.92 -10.41 12.09
CA MET A 508 14.17 -10.85 11.45
C MET A 508 14.27 -12.38 11.34
N ALA A 509 13.74 -13.11 12.33
CA ALA A 509 13.75 -14.59 12.31
C ALA A 509 12.94 -15.20 11.15
N ARG A 510 12.09 -14.42 10.51
CA ARG A 510 11.24 -14.85 9.39
C ARG A 510 11.88 -14.59 8.02
N TYR A 511 12.97 -13.85 7.95
CA TYR A 511 13.75 -13.65 6.74
C TYR A 511 14.61 -14.90 6.44
N THR A 512 13.97 -15.95 5.95
CA THR A 512 14.60 -17.26 5.72
C THR A 512 15.05 -17.51 4.28
N GLY A 513 14.73 -16.57 3.37
CA GLY A 513 14.99 -16.68 1.94
C GLY A 513 16.21 -15.85 1.46
N ALA A 514 16.08 -15.24 0.30
CA ALA A 514 17.13 -14.49 -0.40
C ALA A 514 17.49 -13.14 0.24
N MET A 515 16.63 -12.60 1.11
CA MET A 515 16.81 -11.27 1.69
C MET A 515 17.40 -11.35 3.10
N GLU A 516 18.27 -10.38 3.43
CA GLU A 516 18.85 -10.15 4.75
C GLU A 516 18.23 -8.90 5.38
N PRO A 517 17.61 -8.99 6.58
CA PRO A 517 16.99 -7.86 7.27
C PRO A 517 18.01 -6.92 7.91
N SER A 518 18.94 -6.42 7.13
CA SER A 518 20.11 -5.66 7.58
C SER A 518 19.75 -4.38 8.33
N ASN A 519 18.67 -3.71 7.92
CA ASN A 519 18.13 -2.53 8.57
C ASN A 519 17.58 -2.85 9.97
N PHE A 520 16.81 -3.91 10.14
CA PHE A 520 16.32 -4.36 11.45
C PHE A 520 17.45 -4.86 12.36
N ALA A 521 18.45 -5.54 11.79
CA ALA A 521 19.63 -5.97 12.55
C ALA A 521 20.42 -4.79 13.13
N TRP A 522 20.55 -3.71 12.36
CA TRP A 522 21.15 -2.48 12.85
C TRP A 522 20.34 -1.84 13.98
N ILE A 523 19.01 -1.76 13.82
CA ILE A 523 18.10 -1.19 14.84
C ILE A 523 18.18 -2.03 16.13
N ASP A 524 18.15 -3.37 16.06
CA ASP A 524 18.27 -4.25 17.24
C ASP A 524 19.60 -4.05 17.96
N ALA A 525 20.70 -3.93 17.21
CA ALA A 525 22.02 -3.67 17.79
C ALA A 525 22.08 -2.32 18.51
N ASP A 526 21.48 -1.25 17.96
CA ASP A 526 21.41 0.07 18.59
C ASP A 526 20.54 0.06 19.85
N MET A 527 19.38 -0.63 19.81
CA MET A 527 18.52 -0.81 20.99
C MET A 527 19.26 -1.51 22.13
N ARG A 528 20.03 -2.58 21.84
CA ARG A 528 20.84 -3.29 22.83
C ARG A 528 21.93 -2.39 23.41
N ARG A 529 22.64 -1.67 22.53
CA ARG A 529 23.69 -0.73 22.95
C ARG A 529 23.18 0.36 23.89
N LYS A 530 21.94 0.82 23.67
CA LYS A 530 21.30 1.90 24.47
C LYS A 530 20.46 1.34 25.63
N GLY A 531 20.37 0.03 25.82
CA GLY A 531 19.68 -0.62 26.92
C GLY A 531 18.14 -0.53 26.87
N VAL A 532 17.56 -0.30 25.67
CA VAL A 532 16.10 -0.20 25.50
C VAL A 532 15.47 -1.43 24.85
N ARG A 533 16.25 -2.46 24.53
CA ARG A 533 15.76 -3.66 23.83
C ARG A 533 14.64 -4.39 24.59
N GLU A 534 14.71 -4.42 25.89
CA GLU A 534 13.69 -5.07 26.75
C GLU A 534 12.33 -4.33 26.74
N ARG A 535 12.33 -3.05 26.33
CA ARG A 535 11.14 -2.21 26.25
C ARG A 535 10.38 -2.39 24.92
N LEU A 536 10.90 -3.19 23.98
CA LEU A 536 10.33 -3.35 22.63
C LEU A 536 8.83 -3.65 22.65
N PRO A 537 8.31 -4.63 23.43
CA PRO A 537 6.87 -4.93 23.40
C PRO A 537 6.00 -3.75 23.85
N GLU A 538 6.46 -2.99 24.84
CA GLU A 538 5.74 -1.81 25.34
C GLU A 538 5.79 -0.64 24.34
N TYR A 539 6.96 -0.42 23.71
CA TYR A 539 7.13 0.64 22.72
C TYR A 539 6.30 0.35 21.45
N LEU A 540 6.28 -0.92 21.00
CA LEU A 540 5.44 -1.34 19.89
C LEU A 540 3.94 -1.12 20.19
N ALA A 541 3.48 -1.55 21.35
CA ALA A 541 2.09 -1.40 21.76
C ALA A 541 1.68 0.09 21.88
N ALA A 542 2.52 0.92 22.49
CA ALA A 542 2.20 2.34 22.70
C ALA A 542 2.22 3.14 21.37
N SER A 543 3.19 2.88 20.49
CA SER A 543 3.24 3.55 19.18
C SER A 543 2.13 3.06 18.25
N GLY A 544 1.80 1.78 18.33
CA GLY A 544 0.71 1.18 17.57
C GLY A 544 -0.66 1.72 17.98
N ASP A 545 -0.96 1.83 19.29
CA ASP A 545 -2.22 2.43 19.78
C ASP A 545 -2.40 3.87 19.25
N LEU A 546 -1.36 4.67 19.30
CA LEU A 546 -1.40 6.04 18.77
C LEU A 546 -1.63 6.04 17.25
N ALA A 547 -0.88 5.22 16.50
CA ALA A 547 -1.03 5.14 15.05
C ALA A 547 -2.45 4.71 14.66
N MET A 548 -3.04 3.72 15.35
CA MET A 548 -4.40 3.25 15.09
C MET A 548 -5.44 4.36 15.29
N ARG A 549 -5.32 5.17 16.37
CA ARG A 549 -6.21 6.33 16.61
C ARG A 549 -6.13 7.37 15.49
N LEU A 550 -4.91 7.62 15.01
CA LEU A 550 -4.68 8.58 13.94
C LEU A 550 -5.18 8.04 12.59
N TYR A 551 -4.97 6.75 12.29
CA TYR A 551 -5.56 6.10 11.10
C TYR A 551 -7.09 6.14 11.12
N LYS A 552 -7.71 5.93 12.31
CA LYS A 552 -9.16 6.05 12.44
C LYS A 552 -9.66 7.44 12.03
N GLU A 553 -8.99 8.50 12.47
CA GLU A 553 -9.36 9.87 12.12
C GLU A 553 -9.17 10.17 10.62
N ASP A 554 -8.06 9.71 10.01
CA ASP A 554 -7.83 9.85 8.56
C ASP A 554 -8.92 9.16 7.74
N VAL A 555 -9.23 7.90 8.08
CA VAL A 555 -10.27 7.14 7.40
C VAL A 555 -11.63 7.82 7.57
N GLU A 556 -12.01 8.18 8.79
CA GLU A 556 -13.29 8.82 9.06
C GLU A 556 -13.41 10.19 8.40
N ALA A 557 -12.33 10.97 8.28
CA ALA A 557 -12.37 12.24 7.55
C ALA A 557 -12.68 12.02 6.06
N ALA A 558 -12.10 10.98 5.46
CA ALA A 558 -12.44 10.59 4.09
C ALA A 558 -13.91 10.13 3.98
N LEU A 559 -14.38 9.27 4.89
CA LEU A 559 -15.77 8.78 4.89
C LEU A 559 -16.80 9.89 5.18
N ARG A 560 -16.43 10.92 5.96
CA ARG A 560 -17.28 12.10 6.23
C ARG A 560 -17.40 13.04 5.04
N THR A 561 -16.52 12.93 4.05
CA THR A 561 -16.42 13.86 2.92
C THR A 561 -17.42 13.52 1.83
N PRO A 562 -18.48 14.34 1.63
CA PRO A 562 -19.43 14.09 0.56
C PRO A 562 -18.77 14.17 -0.82
N GLY A 563 -19.02 13.18 -1.68
CA GLY A 563 -18.54 13.17 -3.06
C GLY A 563 -17.08 12.79 -3.23
N LEU A 564 -16.35 12.45 -2.15
CA LEU A 564 -15.02 11.87 -2.26
C LEU A 564 -15.12 10.45 -2.83
N ALA A 565 -14.29 10.13 -3.83
CA ALA A 565 -14.30 8.81 -4.47
C ALA A 565 -13.58 7.72 -3.66
N GLY A 566 -12.87 8.09 -2.61
CA GLY A 566 -12.22 7.15 -1.70
C GLY A 566 -10.89 7.63 -1.15
N PHE A 567 -10.19 6.71 -0.50
CA PHE A 567 -8.88 6.94 0.09
C PHE A 567 -7.92 5.77 -0.19
N GLN A 568 -6.61 6.03 -0.10
CA GLN A 568 -5.53 5.05 -0.21
C GLN A 568 -4.58 5.21 0.98
N LEU A 569 -4.60 4.21 1.88
CA LEU A 569 -3.68 4.18 3.02
C LEU A 569 -2.25 3.91 2.57
N LEU A 570 -1.30 4.61 3.08
CA LEU A 570 0.11 4.28 3.03
C LEU A 570 0.61 3.98 4.45
N ALA A 571 0.62 2.72 4.81
CA ALA A 571 -0.05 1.58 4.20
C ALA A 571 -0.65 0.70 5.31
N LEU A 572 -1.45 -0.33 4.92
CA LEU A 572 -1.90 -1.31 5.91
C LEU A 572 -0.71 -2.09 6.50
N SER A 573 0.34 -2.37 5.72
CA SER A 573 1.56 -3.07 6.15
C SER A 573 2.78 -2.15 6.16
N ASP A 574 3.80 -2.55 6.92
CA ASP A 574 5.09 -1.86 6.93
C ASP A 574 5.71 -1.82 5.53
N TYR A 575 6.41 -0.75 5.24
CA TYR A 575 7.28 -0.59 4.09
C TYR A 575 8.73 -0.52 4.54
N THR A 576 9.48 -1.61 4.32
CA THR A 576 10.85 -1.74 4.81
C THR A 576 11.90 -1.10 3.91
N GLY A 577 11.50 -0.58 2.75
CA GLY A 577 12.30 0.28 1.87
C GLY A 577 12.27 1.76 2.25
N GLN A 578 12.86 2.61 1.42
CA GLN A 578 12.91 4.08 1.60
C GLN A 578 13.23 4.51 3.03
N SER A 579 14.31 3.93 3.59
CA SER A 579 14.79 4.23 4.94
C SER A 579 13.94 3.62 6.08
N THR A 580 13.35 2.46 5.84
CA THR A 580 12.65 1.66 6.85
C THR A 580 11.44 2.39 7.44
N ALA A 581 10.35 2.43 6.70
CA ALA A 581 9.09 3.02 7.15
C ALA A 581 8.19 1.97 7.84
N THR A 582 8.17 1.97 9.17
CA THR A 582 7.36 1.05 9.98
C THR A 582 6.01 1.66 10.31
N ILE A 583 5.22 1.95 9.28
CA ILE A 583 3.95 2.69 9.36
C ILE A 583 2.71 1.80 9.38
N GLY A 584 2.86 0.51 9.10
CA GLY A 584 1.74 -0.42 8.98
C GLY A 584 1.17 -0.88 10.34
N LEU A 585 -0.10 -1.27 10.33
CA LEU A 585 -0.74 -2.04 11.40
C LEU A 585 -0.33 -3.51 11.33
N LEU A 586 0.05 -3.96 10.13
CA LEU A 586 0.66 -5.26 9.85
C LEU A 586 2.15 -5.11 9.61
N ASP A 587 2.89 -6.19 9.79
CA ASP A 587 4.29 -6.25 9.40
C ASP A 587 4.46 -6.43 7.86
N VAL A 588 5.68 -6.46 7.37
CA VAL A 588 5.98 -6.62 5.94
C VAL A 588 5.55 -7.98 5.37
N PHE A 589 5.30 -8.98 6.22
CA PHE A 589 4.74 -10.29 5.83
C PHE A 589 3.19 -10.31 5.87
N LEU A 590 2.54 -9.17 6.09
CA LEU A 590 1.10 -9.01 6.30
C LEU A 590 0.56 -9.73 7.55
N HIS A 591 1.40 -9.99 8.54
CA HIS A 591 0.95 -10.53 9.83
C HIS A 591 0.69 -9.40 10.83
N SER A 592 -0.30 -9.63 11.70
CA SER A 592 -0.64 -8.68 12.75
C SER A 592 0.54 -8.40 13.68
N LYS A 593 0.80 -7.12 13.93
CA LYS A 593 1.73 -6.63 14.96
C LYS A 593 1.08 -6.58 16.35
N GLY A 594 -0.17 -7.05 16.48
CA GLY A 594 -0.95 -6.99 17.71
C GLY A 594 -1.50 -5.59 18.04
N ILE A 595 -1.49 -4.68 17.08
CA ILE A 595 -1.92 -3.29 17.25
C ILE A 595 -3.44 -3.19 17.15
N CYS A 596 -4.02 -3.79 16.11
CA CYS A 596 -5.45 -3.71 15.81
C CYS A 596 -5.93 -5.04 15.23
N GLN A 597 -7.12 -5.48 15.63
CA GLN A 597 -7.77 -6.64 15.04
C GLN A 597 -8.64 -6.20 13.85
N PRO A 598 -8.87 -7.07 12.85
CA PRO A 598 -9.71 -6.75 11.71
C PRO A 598 -11.09 -6.21 12.07
N GLU A 599 -11.74 -6.80 13.07
CA GLU A 599 -13.08 -6.42 13.54
C GLU A 599 -13.10 -5.00 14.10
N GLU A 600 -12.04 -4.59 14.81
CA GLU A 600 -11.89 -3.25 15.36
C GLU A 600 -11.66 -2.22 14.24
N PHE A 601 -10.82 -2.54 13.27
CA PHE A 601 -10.57 -1.67 12.12
C PHE A 601 -11.84 -1.48 11.28
N ARG A 602 -12.62 -2.53 11.11
CA ARG A 602 -13.90 -2.47 10.36
C ARG A 602 -14.97 -1.60 11.02
N CYS A 603 -14.87 -1.29 12.30
CA CYS A 603 -15.81 -0.34 12.92
C CYS A 603 -15.79 1.04 12.24
N PHE A 604 -14.64 1.45 11.69
CA PHE A 604 -14.47 2.73 10.99
C PHE A 604 -14.00 2.60 9.53
N CYS A 605 -13.81 1.38 9.02
CA CYS A 605 -13.39 1.12 7.65
C CYS A 605 -14.16 -0.07 7.05
N ASP A 606 -15.41 0.17 6.68
CA ASP A 606 -16.26 -0.83 6.04
C ASP A 606 -17.18 -0.15 5.00
N ALA A 607 -17.99 -0.94 4.30
CA ALA A 607 -18.97 -0.46 3.35
C ALA A 607 -20.09 0.37 4.00
N VAL A 608 -20.39 0.13 5.27
CA VAL A 608 -21.35 0.88 6.08
C VAL A 608 -20.72 1.26 7.40
N VAL A 609 -20.58 2.56 7.66
CA VAL A 609 -19.92 3.08 8.88
C VAL A 609 -20.74 4.22 9.48
N PRO A 610 -21.20 4.11 10.74
CA PRO A 610 -21.73 5.24 11.50
C PRO A 610 -20.63 6.27 11.76
N LEU A 611 -20.98 7.56 11.67
CA LEU A 611 -20.07 8.69 11.88
C LEU A 611 -20.62 9.62 12.96
N PHE A 612 -19.71 10.27 13.67
CA PHE A 612 -20.02 11.16 14.79
C PHE A 612 -19.19 12.44 14.67
N LYS A 613 -19.86 13.59 14.57
CA LYS A 613 -19.22 14.92 14.48
C LYS A 613 -19.48 15.69 15.77
N ALA A 614 -18.48 15.88 16.59
CA ALA A 614 -18.55 16.61 17.85
C ALA A 614 -17.19 17.14 18.26
N LYS A 615 -17.16 18.02 19.23
CA LYS A 615 -15.95 18.34 20.00
C LYS A 615 -15.48 17.09 20.75
N ARG A 616 -14.19 17.02 21.01
CA ARG A 616 -13.59 15.98 21.85
C ARG A 616 -13.39 16.40 23.29
N ILE A 617 -13.29 17.70 23.53
CA ILE A 617 -12.96 18.31 24.84
C ILE A 617 -14.10 19.24 25.25
N PHE A 618 -14.67 18.97 26.41
CA PHE A 618 -15.77 19.72 27.02
C PHE A 618 -15.43 20.14 28.45
N THR A 619 -16.16 21.16 28.92
CA THR A 619 -16.29 21.48 30.34
C THR A 619 -17.71 21.12 30.84
N THR A 620 -17.89 20.98 32.14
CA THR A 620 -19.15 20.53 32.76
C THR A 620 -20.33 21.50 32.57
N ASP A 621 -20.09 22.74 32.23
CA ASP A 621 -21.08 23.77 31.93
C ASP A 621 -21.50 23.80 30.44
N GLU A 622 -20.93 22.92 29.61
CA GLU A 622 -21.28 22.80 28.19
C GLU A 622 -22.36 21.73 27.97
N VAL A 623 -22.86 21.70 26.74
CA VAL A 623 -23.73 20.65 26.19
C VAL A 623 -22.94 19.91 25.13
N LEU A 624 -22.96 18.60 25.17
CA LEU A 624 -22.42 17.77 24.10
C LEU A 624 -23.41 17.80 22.93
N GLU A 625 -23.11 18.64 21.95
CA GLU A 625 -23.81 18.69 20.68
C GLU A 625 -23.07 17.81 19.67
N ALA A 626 -23.79 16.89 19.02
CA ALA A 626 -23.20 16.04 18.00
C ALA A 626 -24.12 15.85 16.79
N GLU A 627 -23.51 15.85 15.60
CA GLU A 627 -24.14 15.43 14.35
C GLU A 627 -23.81 13.98 14.08
N LEU A 628 -24.86 13.19 13.79
CA LEU A 628 -24.75 11.77 13.43
C LEU A 628 -24.76 11.64 11.90
N GLY A 629 -23.75 10.97 11.36
CA GLY A 629 -23.60 10.70 9.93
C GLY A 629 -23.60 9.21 9.63
N LEU A 630 -23.76 8.89 8.35
CA LEU A 630 -23.67 7.52 7.86
C LEU A 630 -22.91 7.51 6.54
N TYR A 631 -21.80 6.76 6.49
CA TYR A 631 -21.21 6.34 5.24
C TYR A 631 -21.91 5.04 4.82
N ASP A 632 -22.60 5.08 3.67
CA ASP A 632 -23.40 3.95 3.19
C ASP A 632 -23.10 3.66 1.71
N HIS A 633 -22.21 2.72 1.49
CA HIS A 633 -21.87 2.13 0.19
C HIS A 633 -22.06 0.61 0.21
N GLY A 634 -22.95 0.12 1.08
CA GLY A 634 -23.30 -1.29 1.19
C GLY A 634 -24.04 -1.84 -0.05
N PRO A 635 -24.27 -3.15 -0.12
CA PRO A 635 -24.97 -3.77 -1.24
C PRO A 635 -26.42 -3.30 -1.37
N ALA A 636 -27.02 -2.86 -0.27
CA ALA A 636 -28.36 -2.26 -0.23
C ALA A 636 -28.31 -0.97 0.59
N SER A 637 -28.79 0.13 0.01
CA SER A 637 -28.81 1.43 0.69
C SER A 637 -29.80 1.48 1.86
N LEU A 638 -29.39 2.08 2.96
CA LEU A 638 -30.21 2.33 4.15
C LEU A 638 -31.01 3.63 3.98
N ALA A 639 -32.16 3.56 3.34
CA ALA A 639 -32.97 4.74 2.97
C ALA A 639 -33.41 5.63 4.17
N ARG A 640 -33.50 5.07 5.37
CA ARG A 640 -33.86 5.76 6.61
C ARG A 640 -33.04 5.22 7.77
N PRO A 641 -31.84 5.77 8.02
CA PRO A 641 -31.03 5.34 9.11
C PRO A 641 -31.71 5.67 10.46
N ARG A 642 -31.65 4.72 11.38
CA ARG A 642 -32.08 4.86 12.77
C ARG A 642 -30.86 4.67 13.63
N TRP A 643 -30.43 5.74 14.31
CA TRP A 643 -29.26 5.73 15.15
C TRP A 643 -29.62 5.29 16.57
N GLU A 644 -28.90 4.32 17.09
CA GLU A 644 -28.88 3.95 18.48
C GLU A 644 -27.61 4.54 19.09
N VAL A 645 -27.75 5.51 20.00
CA VAL A 645 -26.63 6.21 20.63
C VAL A 645 -26.58 5.81 22.09
N ARG A 646 -25.43 5.33 22.53
CA ARG A 646 -25.14 4.98 23.91
C ARG A 646 -23.88 5.74 24.35
N ILE A 647 -23.99 6.44 25.50
CA ILE A 647 -22.87 7.14 26.13
C ILE A 647 -22.68 6.56 27.52
N GLU A 648 -21.47 6.12 27.79
CA GLU A 648 -21.09 5.55 29.08
C GLU A 648 -20.03 6.43 29.74
N ARG A 649 -20.15 6.62 31.05
CA ARG A 649 -19.15 7.24 31.90
C ARG A 649 -18.54 6.15 32.78
N ASP A 650 -17.24 5.92 32.64
CA ASP A 650 -16.49 4.91 33.41
C ASP A 650 -17.15 3.52 33.41
N GLY A 651 -17.82 3.14 32.30
CA GLY A 651 -18.54 1.88 32.10
C GLY A 651 -20.00 1.88 32.61
N GLU A 652 -20.47 2.99 33.18
CA GLU A 652 -21.87 3.14 33.58
C GLU A 652 -22.65 3.96 32.56
N LEU A 653 -23.92 3.59 32.30
CA LEU A 653 -24.79 4.30 31.37
C LEU A 653 -25.03 5.74 31.84
N PHE A 654 -24.61 6.70 31.01
CA PHE A 654 -24.82 8.12 31.22
C PHE A 654 -26.00 8.66 30.41
N TYR A 655 -26.10 8.24 29.13
CA TYR A 655 -27.14 8.64 28.20
C TYR A 655 -27.41 7.56 27.16
N GLU A 656 -28.67 7.38 26.80
CA GLU A 656 -29.08 6.46 25.73
C GLU A 656 -30.26 7.03 24.97
N THR A 657 -30.26 6.88 23.66
CA THR A 657 -31.38 7.29 22.82
C THR A 657 -31.40 6.48 21.51
N VAL A 658 -32.62 6.39 20.95
CA VAL A 658 -32.81 5.90 19.59
C VAL A 658 -33.53 6.97 18.81
N THR A 659 -32.92 7.41 17.70
CA THR A 659 -33.45 8.59 16.95
C THR A 659 -33.32 8.39 15.43
N GLU A 660 -34.21 9.01 14.69
CA GLU A 660 -34.11 9.21 13.25
C GLU A 660 -33.57 10.62 12.90
N HIS A 661 -33.40 11.47 13.90
CA HIS A 661 -32.82 12.79 13.71
C HIS A 661 -31.28 12.70 13.79
N PRO A 662 -30.54 13.33 12.85
CA PRO A 662 -29.08 13.25 12.80
C PRO A 662 -28.38 14.15 13.82
N HIS A 663 -29.06 14.56 14.90
CA HIS A 663 -28.49 15.39 15.96
C HIS A 663 -28.88 14.87 17.34
N ILE A 664 -27.91 14.94 18.25
CA ILE A 664 -28.13 14.74 19.69
C ILE A 664 -27.59 15.91 20.48
N SER A 665 -28.22 16.20 21.61
CA SER A 665 -27.87 17.28 22.55
C SER A 665 -27.92 16.71 23.96
N VAL A 666 -26.77 16.63 24.63
CA VAL A 666 -26.64 15.96 25.94
C VAL A 666 -26.04 16.93 26.96
N PRO A 667 -26.82 17.44 27.93
CA PRO A 667 -26.30 18.31 29.00
C PRO A 667 -25.24 17.59 29.85
N LEU A 668 -24.13 18.29 30.14
CA LEU A 668 -23.01 17.76 30.92
C LEU A 668 -23.01 18.27 32.37
N ASP A 669 -23.96 19.07 32.78
CA ASP A 669 -24.09 19.71 34.09
C ASP A 669 -24.22 18.73 35.28
N ARG A 670 -24.61 17.49 35.01
CA ARG A 670 -24.63 16.42 36.01
C ARG A 670 -23.25 15.80 36.32
N ILE A 671 -22.22 16.17 35.51
CA ILE A 671 -20.85 15.69 35.70
C ILE A 671 -20.16 16.63 36.71
N THR A 672 -19.76 16.10 37.84
CA THR A 672 -19.14 16.84 38.94
C THR A 672 -17.63 16.65 39.06
N SER A 673 -17.06 15.68 38.33
CA SER A 673 -15.62 15.39 38.28
C SER A 673 -15.21 15.09 36.87
N SER A 674 -13.98 15.48 36.51
CA SER A 674 -13.42 15.22 35.16
C SER A 674 -13.47 13.73 34.84
N CYS A 675 -13.93 13.40 33.63
CA CYS A 675 -14.14 12.00 33.20
C CYS A 675 -14.00 11.83 31.68
N ARG A 676 -13.92 10.58 31.29
CA ARG A 676 -14.08 10.14 29.91
C ARG A 676 -15.54 9.68 29.69
N LEU A 677 -16.11 10.09 28.60
CA LEU A 677 -17.37 9.55 28.08
C LEU A 677 -17.05 8.70 26.84
N HIS A 678 -17.47 7.46 26.87
CA HIS A 678 -17.38 6.56 25.74
C HIS A 678 -18.70 6.58 24.96
N VAL A 679 -18.65 7.02 23.71
CA VAL A 679 -19.80 7.17 22.82
C VAL A 679 -19.81 6.02 21.84
N THR A 680 -20.90 5.26 21.77
CA THR A 680 -21.14 4.24 20.74
C THR A 680 -22.35 4.66 19.92
N VAL A 681 -22.22 4.61 18.59
CA VAL A 681 -23.30 4.83 17.64
C VAL A 681 -23.50 3.58 16.81
N THR A 682 -24.72 3.08 16.75
CA THR A 682 -25.08 1.87 16.00
C THR A 682 -26.19 2.19 14.99
N VAL A 683 -26.05 1.69 13.76
CA VAL A 683 -27.05 1.79 12.68
C VAL A 683 -27.14 0.44 11.99
N ALA A 684 -28.32 -0.17 11.96
CA ALA A 684 -28.58 -1.46 11.28
C ALA A 684 -27.58 -2.58 11.62
N GLY A 685 -27.08 -2.60 12.87
CA GLY A 685 -26.11 -3.58 13.34
C GLY A 685 -24.63 -3.21 13.11
N HIS A 686 -24.35 -2.11 12.41
CA HIS A 686 -23.00 -1.55 12.30
C HIS A 686 -22.75 -0.56 13.43
N SER A 687 -21.63 -0.71 14.13
CA SER A 687 -21.28 0.11 15.30
C SER A 687 -19.94 0.78 15.13
N ASN A 688 -19.82 2.02 15.63
CA ASN A 688 -18.56 2.74 15.75
C ASN A 688 -18.53 3.49 17.07
N HIS A 689 -17.35 3.90 17.57
CA HIS A 689 -17.20 4.46 18.90
C HIS A 689 -16.13 5.57 18.96
N TRP A 690 -16.31 6.49 19.92
CA TRP A 690 -15.40 7.62 20.18
C TRP A 690 -15.31 7.91 21.65
N ASP A 691 -14.15 8.40 22.10
CA ASP A 691 -13.98 8.95 23.42
C ASP A 691 -14.03 10.48 23.40
N VAL A 692 -14.80 11.07 24.29
CA VAL A 692 -14.84 12.51 24.56
C VAL A 692 -14.52 12.77 26.04
N TYR A 693 -13.91 13.91 26.32
CA TYR A 693 -13.40 14.20 27.65
C TYR A 693 -14.09 15.43 28.21
N VAL A 694 -14.58 15.31 29.44
CA VAL A 694 -15.25 16.39 30.17
C VAL A 694 -14.41 16.79 31.36
N PHE A 695 -14.06 18.07 31.46
CA PHE A 695 -13.25 18.61 32.52
C PHE A 695 -14.09 19.45 33.48
N ALA A 696 -14.05 19.12 34.78
CA ALA A 696 -14.71 19.86 35.83
C ALA A 696 -13.84 21.06 36.25
N PRO A 697 -14.45 22.16 36.72
CA PRO A 697 -13.69 23.25 37.29
C PRO A 697 -13.00 22.81 38.59
N GLY A 698 -11.76 23.21 38.76
CA GLY A 698 -10.96 22.86 39.91
C GLY A 698 -9.95 23.95 40.26
N ALA A 699 -9.32 23.89 41.41
CA ALA A 699 -8.34 24.84 41.87
C ALA A 699 -6.95 24.20 42.06
N SER A 700 -5.93 24.91 41.60
CA SER A 700 -4.54 24.51 41.82
C SER A 700 -4.10 24.88 43.24
N GLU A 701 -3.24 24.06 43.81
CA GLU A 701 -2.63 24.33 45.10
C GLU A 701 -1.36 25.19 44.95
N ASP A 702 -1.01 25.97 45.97
CA ASP A 702 0.26 26.68 46.01
C ASP A 702 1.39 25.71 46.38
N VAL A 703 2.36 25.58 45.49
CA VAL A 703 3.51 24.67 45.63
C VAL A 703 4.81 25.35 45.25
N THR A 704 5.93 24.83 45.75
CA THR A 704 7.25 25.32 45.35
C THR A 704 7.53 25.06 43.89
N ILE A 705 7.87 26.10 43.11
CA ILE A 705 8.19 25.96 41.67
C ILE A 705 9.67 26.34 41.44
N LEU A 706 10.42 25.42 40.86
CA LEU A 706 11.80 25.60 40.43
C LEU A 706 11.85 25.97 38.94
N ARG A 707 12.63 26.99 38.58
CA ARG A 707 12.67 27.58 37.23
C ARG A 707 14.05 27.56 36.57
N THR A 708 15.12 27.34 37.37
CA THR A 708 16.47 27.31 36.82
C THR A 708 17.23 26.04 37.24
N PRO A 709 18.26 25.64 36.48
CA PRO A 709 19.14 24.52 36.86
C PRO A 709 19.77 24.69 38.24
N GLU A 710 20.09 25.94 38.63
CA GLU A 710 20.73 26.25 39.91
C GLU A 710 19.72 26.04 41.05
N GLU A 711 18.47 26.46 40.89
CA GLU A 711 17.39 26.22 41.86
C GLU A 711 17.17 24.74 42.06
N LEU A 712 17.11 23.97 40.97
CA LEU A 712 16.96 22.53 41.00
C LEU A 712 18.14 21.86 41.72
N ALA A 713 19.37 22.23 41.38
CA ALA A 713 20.57 21.69 42.01
C ALA A 713 20.66 22.00 43.51
N ALA A 714 20.19 23.19 43.92
CA ALA A 714 20.13 23.58 45.32
C ALA A 714 19.05 22.80 46.07
N PHE A 715 17.85 22.66 45.49
CA PHE A 715 16.71 21.95 46.10
C PHE A 715 16.99 20.48 46.31
N ARG A 716 17.69 19.82 45.39
CA ARG A 716 18.12 18.41 45.49
C ARG A 716 18.99 18.11 46.71
N LYS A 717 19.62 19.10 47.30
CA LYS A 717 20.46 18.96 48.52
C LYS A 717 19.67 19.24 49.81
N GLY A 718 18.42 19.64 49.67
CA GLY A 718 17.54 20.02 50.78
C GLY A 718 16.46 18.98 51.07
N SER A 719 15.30 19.45 51.48
CA SER A 719 14.14 18.63 51.83
C SER A 719 12.86 19.29 51.37
N GLY A 720 11.78 18.49 51.26
CA GLY A 720 10.45 18.94 50.92
C GLY A 720 10.02 18.54 49.48
N LYS A 721 8.92 19.15 49.01
CA LYS A 721 8.35 18.88 47.70
C LYS A 721 8.42 20.13 46.80
N ALA A 722 8.71 19.91 45.49
CA ALA A 722 8.74 20.99 44.51
C ALA A 722 8.43 20.47 43.09
N ILE A 723 7.89 21.36 42.23
CA ILE A 723 7.77 21.09 40.80
C ILE A 723 8.92 21.82 40.09
N ALA A 724 9.75 21.09 39.35
CA ALA A 724 10.77 21.63 38.47
C ALA A 724 10.22 21.76 37.05
N LEU A 725 10.20 22.98 36.54
CA LEU A 725 9.73 23.27 35.20
C LEU A 725 10.81 22.95 34.15
N ARG A 726 10.39 22.83 32.88
CA ARG A 726 11.27 22.55 31.74
C ARG A 726 12.53 23.43 31.68
N THR A 727 12.44 24.66 32.14
CA THR A 727 13.54 25.65 32.18
C THR A 727 14.71 25.22 33.06
N CYS A 728 14.50 24.23 33.93
CA CYS A 728 15.56 23.58 34.68
C CYS A 728 16.38 22.57 33.85
N PHE A 729 15.95 22.27 32.63
CA PHE A 729 16.52 21.22 31.76
C PHE A 729 16.87 21.81 30.39
N PRO A 730 18.07 22.37 30.20
CA PRO A 730 18.45 23.04 28.95
C PRO A 730 18.47 22.15 27.73
N ASP A 731 18.67 20.83 27.91
CA ASP A 731 18.74 19.83 26.84
C ASP A 731 17.37 19.20 26.52
N ALA A 732 16.27 19.73 27.07
CA ALA A 732 14.93 19.25 26.79
C ALA A 732 14.55 19.55 25.34
N VAL A 733 13.99 18.55 24.65
CA VAL A 733 13.54 18.66 23.26
C VAL A 733 12.04 18.90 23.18
N PRO A 734 11.51 19.60 22.16
CA PRO A 734 10.08 19.78 21.99
C PRO A 734 9.33 18.45 21.95
N GLY A 735 8.15 18.42 22.57
CA GLY A 735 7.22 17.31 22.51
C GLY A 735 6.37 17.37 21.23
N SER A 736 5.64 16.31 21.00
CA SER A 736 4.64 16.21 19.93
C SER A 736 3.67 15.08 20.26
N TYR A 737 2.39 15.30 20.02
CA TYR A 737 1.39 14.24 20.06
C TYR A 737 1.48 13.38 18.80
N ILE A 738 1.63 14.03 17.64
CA ILE A 738 1.74 13.35 16.36
C ILE A 738 3.13 12.71 16.23
N PRO A 739 3.22 11.42 15.89
CA PRO A 739 4.49 10.71 15.79
C PRO A 739 5.33 11.19 14.60
N VAL A 740 6.53 10.65 14.49
CA VAL A 740 7.38 10.82 13.29
C VAL A 740 6.58 10.44 12.05
N PHE A 741 6.69 11.28 11.03
CA PHE A 741 6.12 11.02 9.71
C PHE A 741 7.00 10.03 8.94
N TRP A 742 6.42 8.98 8.35
CA TRP A 742 7.07 8.00 7.49
C TRP A 742 8.23 7.26 8.18
N SER A 743 9.41 7.81 8.13
CA SER A 743 10.64 7.27 8.74
C SER A 743 11.51 8.39 9.29
N PRO A 744 12.08 8.24 10.50
CA PRO A 744 12.98 9.24 11.07
C PRO A 744 14.33 9.34 10.36
N VAL A 745 14.65 8.42 9.47
CA VAL A 745 15.84 8.46 8.62
C VAL A 745 15.60 9.30 7.38
N HIS A 746 14.43 9.11 6.76
CA HIS A 746 14.02 9.84 5.55
C HIS A 746 13.64 11.29 5.89
N PHE A 747 12.85 11.46 6.97
CA PHE A 747 12.46 12.76 7.53
C PHE A 747 13.06 12.91 8.94
N PRO A 748 14.33 13.35 9.07
CA PRO A 748 14.99 13.47 10.36
C PRO A 748 14.18 14.32 11.34
N SER A 749 13.86 13.74 12.48
CA SER A 749 12.99 14.35 13.48
C SER A 749 13.35 13.86 14.88
N ALA A 750 13.23 14.75 15.87
CA ALA A 750 13.31 14.39 17.27
C ALA A 750 11.97 13.97 17.89
N LYS A 751 10.90 13.93 17.09
CA LYS A 751 9.56 13.54 17.57
C LYS A 751 9.55 12.10 18.08
N PRO A 752 8.81 11.81 19.16
CA PRO A 752 8.58 10.45 19.63
C PRO A 752 7.60 9.71 18.70
N CYS A 753 7.51 8.38 18.87
CA CYS A 753 6.52 7.55 18.20
C CYS A 753 5.26 7.32 19.05
N GLY A 754 5.21 7.82 20.29
CA GLY A 754 4.10 7.64 21.23
C GLY A 754 4.53 7.91 22.67
N ALA A 755 3.69 7.51 23.61
CA ALA A 755 4.02 7.62 25.04
C ALA A 755 3.35 6.50 25.85
N ILE A 756 3.94 6.20 27.02
CA ILE A 756 3.44 5.28 28.04
C ILE A 756 3.16 6.06 29.30
N ILE A 757 1.96 5.93 29.83
CA ILE A 757 1.46 6.69 30.99
C ILE A 757 1.25 5.73 32.16
N ASP A 758 1.81 6.01 33.33
CA ASP A 758 1.40 5.39 34.58
C ASP A 758 0.08 6.03 35.06
N ALA A 759 -1.04 5.57 34.47
CA ALA A 759 -2.36 6.13 34.71
C ALA A 759 -2.81 6.02 36.19
N GLY A 760 -2.22 5.09 36.94
CA GLY A 760 -2.47 4.93 38.38
C GLY A 760 -1.63 5.85 39.27
N HIS A 761 -0.73 6.66 38.67
CA HIS A 761 0.15 7.52 39.46
C HIS A 761 -0.63 8.64 40.16
N PRO A 762 -0.39 8.90 41.48
CA PRO A 762 -1.14 9.91 42.23
C PRO A 762 -1.07 11.34 41.64
N ALA A 763 0.01 11.68 40.93
CA ALA A 763 0.14 12.96 40.24
C ALA A 763 -0.88 13.16 39.11
N LEU A 764 -1.52 12.09 38.61
CA LEU A 764 -2.56 12.12 37.61
C LEU A 764 -3.96 11.90 38.18
N ALA A 765 -4.11 11.86 39.53
CA ALA A 765 -5.40 11.64 40.15
C ALA A 765 -6.42 12.74 39.77
N GLY A 766 -7.55 12.33 39.21
CA GLY A 766 -8.59 13.23 38.68
C GLY A 766 -8.36 13.69 37.24
N PHE A 767 -7.26 13.32 36.59
CA PHE A 767 -7.06 13.52 35.15
C PHE A 767 -7.51 12.26 34.40
N PRO A 768 -8.53 12.35 33.52
CA PRO A 768 -9.02 11.18 32.79
C PRO A 768 -7.99 10.70 31.76
N THR A 769 -7.34 9.58 32.04
CA THR A 769 -6.31 9.02 31.17
C THR A 769 -6.28 7.49 31.23
N GLY A 770 -5.84 6.85 30.16
CA GLY A 770 -5.45 5.45 30.08
C GLY A 770 -3.93 5.29 30.09
N ARG A 771 -3.46 4.07 29.79
CA ARG A 771 -2.03 3.73 29.68
C ARG A 771 -1.35 4.43 28.49
N TYR A 772 -2.09 4.75 27.44
CA TYR A 772 -1.60 5.44 26.26
C TYR A 772 -2.33 6.76 26.08
N PRO A 773 -1.71 7.77 25.45
CA PRO A 773 -2.35 9.05 25.25
C PRO A 773 -3.45 8.97 24.20
N ASP A 774 -4.57 9.63 24.48
CA ASP A 774 -5.62 9.92 23.53
C ASP A 774 -5.72 11.45 23.32
N TYR A 775 -6.68 11.93 22.57
CA TYR A 775 -6.80 13.33 22.12
C TYR A 775 -6.84 14.37 23.23
N GLN A 776 -7.21 14.02 24.48
CA GLN A 776 -7.11 14.95 25.62
C GLN A 776 -5.67 15.36 25.96
N TRP A 777 -4.68 14.55 25.55
CA TRP A 777 -3.28 14.81 25.75
C TRP A 777 -2.65 15.67 24.66
N GLN A 778 -3.31 15.84 23.51
CA GLN A 778 -2.67 16.43 22.35
C GLN A 778 -2.19 17.85 22.60
N ALA A 779 -3.08 18.79 23.03
CA ALA A 779 -2.68 20.15 23.31
C ALA A 779 -1.57 20.22 24.38
N LEU A 780 -1.51 19.22 25.27
CA LEU A 780 -0.46 19.11 26.28
C LEU A 780 0.88 18.69 25.65
N PHE A 781 0.89 17.62 24.85
CA PHE A 781 2.14 17.14 24.23
C PHE A 781 2.70 18.14 23.21
N ASP A 782 1.85 18.78 22.40
CA ASP A 782 2.29 19.74 21.38
C ASP A 782 2.89 21.02 21.99
N ALA A 783 2.54 21.35 23.25
CA ALA A 783 3.13 22.44 24.02
C ALA A 783 4.17 21.98 25.07
N SER A 784 4.58 20.69 25.02
CA SER A 784 5.49 20.12 26.02
C SER A 784 6.95 20.13 25.57
N TYR A 785 7.80 19.73 26.53
CA TYR A 785 9.20 19.39 26.31
C TYR A 785 9.52 18.04 26.97
N ASN A 786 10.25 17.19 26.25
CA ASN A 786 10.71 15.90 26.74
C ASN A 786 12.15 16.02 27.27
N MET A 787 12.32 15.74 28.55
CA MET A 787 13.58 15.79 29.26
C MET A 787 14.25 14.41 29.27
N LEU A 788 15.57 14.35 29.25
CA LEU A 788 16.31 13.11 29.46
C LEU A 788 15.97 12.53 30.83
N LEU A 789 15.74 11.22 30.90
CA LEU A 789 15.52 10.51 32.15
C LEU A 789 16.87 10.25 32.84
N PRO A 790 17.13 10.88 34.00
CA PRO A 790 18.30 10.58 34.80
C PRO A 790 18.24 9.14 35.37
N LEU A 791 19.39 8.57 35.65
CA LEU A 791 19.46 7.27 36.33
C LEU A 791 18.72 7.34 37.68
N GLY A 792 17.80 6.41 37.93
CA GLY A 792 16.97 6.34 39.11
C GLY A 792 15.72 7.24 39.11
N ALA A 793 15.48 8.03 38.06
CA ALA A 793 14.21 8.74 37.88
C ALA A 793 13.05 7.75 37.66
N ARG A 794 11.86 8.11 38.21
CA ARG A 794 10.63 7.37 37.99
C ARG A 794 9.73 8.12 37.02
N PRO A 795 9.57 7.64 35.76
CA PRO A 795 8.68 8.30 34.82
C PRO A 795 7.21 8.11 35.23
N VAL A 796 6.44 9.19 35.23
CA VAL A 796 4.98 9.21 35.25
C VAL A 796 4.46 9.04 33.81
N ILE A 797 5.18 9.67 32.89
CA ILE A 797 4.95 9.54 31.43
C ILE A 797 6.32 9.36 30.77
N GLU A 798 6.49 8.26 30.04
CA GLU A 798 7.67 8.00 29.24
C GLU A 798 7.31 8.13 27.76
N THR A 799 8.07 8.88 26.97
CA THR A 799 7.88 8.94 25.52
C THR A 799 8.57 7.77 24.85
N VAL A 800 7.90 7.17 23.86
CA VAL A 800 8.49 6.14 22.98
C VAL A 800 9.45 6.83 22.02
N PRO A 801 10.76 6.59 22.08
CA PRO A 801 11.71 7.21 21.18
C PRO A 801 11.50 6.75 19.73
N ASN A 802 11.99 7.50 18.76
CA ASN A 802 12.13 6.94 17.43
C ASN A 802 13.38 6.06 17.33
N PHE A 803 13.42 5.18 16.34
CA PHE A 803 14.46 4.14 16.24
C PHE A 803 15.85 4.64 15.81
N THR A 804 15.99 5.90 15.42
CA THR A 804 17.32 6.50 15.16
C THR A 804 17.94 7.10 16.41
N ASP A 805 17.10 7.49 17.37
CA ASP A 805 17.52 8.08 18.64
C ASP A 805 17.64 7.03 19.76
N ASN A 806 16.58 6.21 19.96
CA ASN A 806 16.51 5.19 21.00
C ASN A 806 16.89 5.69 22.42
N VAL A 807 16.60 6.95 22.72
CA VAL A 807 16.90 7.58 24.02
C VAL A 807 15.60 7.81 24.79
N PRO A 808 15.40 7.16 25.95
CA PRO A 808 14.23 7.39 26.78
C PRO A 808 14.17 8.83 27.30
N ARG A 809 13.01 9.49 27.11
CA ARG A 809 12.71 10.83 27.63
C ARG A 809 11.35 10.85 28.29
N SER A 810 11.09 11.90 29.04
CA SER A 810 9.83 12.06 29.76
C SER A 810 9.43 13.53 29.84
N PRO A 811 8.14 13.87 29.60
CA PRO A 811 7.60 15.18 29.93
C PRO A 811 7.17 15.27 31.41
N LEU A 812 7.07 14.14 32.15
CA LEU A 812 6.68 14.13 33.55
C LEU A 812 7.31 12.95 34.29
N PHE A 813 8.23 13.22 35.23
CA PHE A 813 8.90 12.19 36.03
C PHE A 813 9.28 12.69 37.42
N GLU A 814 9.53 11.77 38.33
CA GLU A 814 9.96 12.07 39.71
C GLU A 814 11.45 11.87 39.92
N LEU A 815 12.01 12.75 40.76
CA LEU A 815 13.32 12.60 41.38
C LEU A 815 13.17 12.56 42.90
N HIS A 816 13.81 11.60 43.52
CA HIS A 816 13.91 11.45 44.96
C HIS A 816 15.38 11.48 45.38
N ASP A 817 15.80 12.60 45.99
CA ASP A 817 17.16 12.80 46.50
C ASP A 817 17.10 13.06 47.99
N ALA A 818 17.54 12.09 48.79
CA ALA A 818 17.47 12.14 50.24
C ALA A 818 16.06 12.50 50.78
N ASP A 819 15.85 13.71 51.26
CA ASP A 819 14.55 14.19 51.74
C ASP A 819 13.80 15.08 50.72
N ALA A 820 14.38 15.30 49.57
CA ALA A 820 13.77 16.09 48.51
C ALA A 820 12.96 15.21 47.55
N HIS A 821 11.69 15.59 47.33
CA HIS A 821 10.81 14.97 46.32
C HIS A 821 10.49 16.03 45.26
N ILE A 822 10.89 15.77 44.01
CA ILE A 822 10.78 16.74 42.92
C ILE A 822 9.99 16.10 41.77
N LEU A 823 8.90 16.75 41.35
CA LEU A 823 8.18 16.40 40.13
C LEU A 823 8.67 17.27 38.98
N CYS A 824 9.41 16.68 38.05
CA CYS A 824 9.91 17.36 36.84
C CYS A 824 8.81 17.41 35.79
N CYS A 825 8.43 18.63 35.36
CA CYS A 825 7.30 18.86 34.47
C CYS A 825 7.70 19.66 33.23
N GLY A 826 7.59 19.04 32.07
CA GLY A 826 7.81 19.64 30.75
C GLY A 826 6.55 20.20 30.08
N PHE A 827 5.37 20.04 30.68
CA PHE A 827 4.11 20.58 30.17
C PHE A 827 3.96 22.08 30.50
N ASP A 828 3.23 22.80 29.62
CA ASP A 828 2.86 24.18 29.87
C ASP A 828 1.68 24.24 30.85
N LEU A 829 1.99 24.51 32.11
CA LEU A 829 1.00 24.67 33.19
C LEU A 829 0.30 26.07 33.20
N THR A 830 0.61 26.93 32.24
CA THR A 830 -0.01 28.27 32.12
C THR A 830 -1.12 28.29 31.06
N SER A 831 -1.22 27.25 30.26
CA SER A 831 -2.22 27.10 29.21
C SER A 831 -3.65 27.20 29.77
N PRO A 832 -4.57 27.96 29.12
CA PRO A 832 -5.98 28.02 29.49
C PRO A 832 -6.77 26.77 29.08
N HIS A 833 -6.16 25.85 28.34
CA HIS A 833 -6.81 24.62 27.86
C HIS A 833 -7.37 23.80 29.04
N PRO A 834 -8.62 23.25 28.95
CA PRO A 834 -9.23 22.55 30.09
C PRO A 834 -8.38 21.38 30.62
N ALA A 835 -7.78 20.60 29.73
CA ALA A 835 -6.89 19.49 30.11
C ALA A 835 -5.63 19.99 30.83
N ALA A 836 -5.04 21.12 30.41
CA ALA A 836 -3.85 21.68 31.07
C ALA A 836 -4.18 22.20 32.47
N ARG A 837 -5.33 22.81 32.64
CA ARG A 837 -5.83 23.24 33.97
C ARG A 837 -6.04 22.04 34.90
N GLN A 838 -6.66 20.96 34.40
CA GLN A 838 -6.87 19.77 35.19
C GLN A 838 -5.55 19.06 35.55
N LEU A 839 -4.61 18.97 34.59
CA LEU A 839 -3.28 18.42 34.88
C LEU A 839 -2.56 19.23 35.95
N LYS A 840 -2.57 20.57 35.84
CA LYS A 840 -1.99 21.46 36.85
C LYS A 840 -2.61 21.24 38.23
N GLU A 841 -3.93 21.16 38.33
CA GLU A 841 -4.62 20.82 39.57
C GLU A 841 -4.14 19.50 40.18
N SER A 842 -4.12 18.44 39.36
CA SER A 842 -3.73 17.09 39.79
C SER A 842 -2.29 17.07 40.35
N ILE A 843 -1.33 17.63 39.59
CA ILE A 843 0.09 17.63 40.00
C ILE A 843 0.38 18.55 41.18
N THR A 844 -0.30 19.73 41.31
CA THR A 844 -0.10 20.61 42.43
C THR A 844 -0.71 20.04 43.70
N ARG A 845 -1.87 19.38 43.61
CA ARG A 845 -2.45 18.66 44.73
C ARG A 845 -1.54 17.55 45.25
N TYR A 846 -0.90 16.83 44.36
CA TYR A 846 0.06 15.75 44.68
C TYR A 846 1.33 16.29 45.35
N MET A 847 1.80 17.46 44.93
CA MET A 847 3.04 18.06 45.40
C MET A 847 2.83 18.97 46.63
N LYS A 848 1.63 19.23 47.10
CA LYS A 848 1.32 19.84 48.39
C LYS A 848 1.61 18.83 49.52
#